data_d18bde76fd2daddfd6b580f88086efee
#
_entry.id   d18bde76fd2daddfd6b580f88086efee
#
_cell.length_a   1.000
_cell.length_b   1.000
_cell.length_c   1.000
_cell.angle_alpha   90.00
_cell.angle_beta   90.00
_cell.angle_gamma   90.00
#
_symmetry.space_group_name_H-M   'P 1'
#
loop_
_entity.id
_entity.type
_entity.pdbx_description
1 polymer ?
#
loop_
_entity_poly.entity_id
_entity_poly.type
_entity_poly.pdbx_seq_one_letter_code
_entity_poly.pdbx_strand_id
1 'polypeptide(L)'
;MPGPVNLEEEWAFCLALAEQSGVPCRHLGPQDMLPEVNNLVPRAVLRNHRMIPVARKHNVITLAMADPFDVVAEDIVRFRTGCTVQRLVAPAREIEEALRGHLGLGDPVLDSILEKIPEGVDFEFLAAPEDEQKQESVEPTAPIIQLVNSIISDAIRMKASDIHVEPLEHTLRVRYRLDGLLRTIVELPGRIQPATLSRLKLISGMDITETRRPQDGRTRVRLEGREIDLRVSCLPTYHGEKIVLRILDPKTVVVDLDALGLRTADFKRLQNVLTASHGMVLATGPTGSGKTSTLYGVLKHINLETDNLVTVENPVEYRLAGINQVQVNERAGVTFASSLRSILRQDPDVVMVGEIRDLETAEIAVQAAQTGHLVLSTLHTNDAVSTIVRLVMMGVPAYMVASSLLCVIAQRLVRRLCPACRVQQPVAEIHSEILLASGHQPPLTDYTASGCAECNHRGYRGRMGLFEILVVSDRVRRILMTDPQEEKVLDAARDEGCLSLLKDGLEKVAQGATSLEEVMRAITIRNPGGRQCSACLRTVPPELAVCVYCGQPMRASCPTCHHAMEPDWKICPNCQEHTPTAFTVASKGGVMVLSQDPCLIAEVSGILQAHGHHVITSSCPDQALAKVWFTKPDVVLVDLAVSELDPAQFSTALHSGLGSSTIRLIYLTQKEPSRDFPYGLEFQADGYLLKPVDPAQLLARLGP
;
A
#
# COMPACT_ATOMS: atom_id res chain seq x y z
N MET A 1 -48.76 0.26 15.78
CA MET A 1 -48.21 1.62 15.70
C MET A 1 -49.13 2.56 16.45
N PRO A 2 -48.75 3.20 17.56
CA PRO A 2 -49.51 4.33 18.08
C PRO A 2 -49.22 5.53 17.17
N GLY A 3 -50.30 6.25 16.78
CA GLY A 3 -50.24 7.45 15.94
C GLY A 3 -49.42 8.59 16.56
N PRO A 4 -49.21 9.71 15.85
CA PRO A 4 -48.38 10.81 16.31
C PRO A 4 -48.97 11.38 17.60
N VAL A 5 -48.28 11.15 18.72
CA VAL A 5 -48.62 11.75 20.03
C VAL A 5 -48.35 13.25 19.92
N ASN A 6 -49.35 14.05 20.24
CA ASN A 6 -49.27 15.52 20.21
C ASN A 6 -48.28 15.99 21.29
N LEU A 7 -47.34 16.87 20.94
CA LEU A 7 -46.29 17.41 21.84
C LEU A 7 -46.87 18.03 23.13
N GLU A 8 -48.06 18.63 23.03
CA GLU A 8 -48.77 19.20 24.20
C GLU A 8 -49.30 18.13 25.15
N GLU A 9 -49.71 16.97 24.63
CA GLU A 9 -50.19 15.84 25.43
C GLU A 9 -49.05 15.15 26.19
N GLU A 10 -47.87 15.00 25.55
CA GLU A 10 -46.69 14.42 26.20
C GLU A 10 -46.14 15.30 27.31
N TRP A 11 -46.13 16.63 27.12
CA TRP A 11 -45.73 17.57 28.13
C TRP A 11 -46.74 17.61 29.33
N ALA A 12 -48.06 17.58 29.06
CA ALA A 12 -49.08 17.49 30.10
C ALA A 12 -48.92 16.21 30.93
N PHE A 13 -48.57 15.09 30.30
CA PHE A 13 -48.27 13.84 30.98
C PHE A 13 -47.02 13.95 31.88
N CYS A 14 -45.94 14.57 31.42
CA CYS A 14 -44.76 14.82 32.24
C CYS A 14 -45.03 15.70 33.44
N LEU A 15 -45.87 16.73 33.32
CA LEU A 15 -46.28 17.58 34.42
C LEU A 15 -47.10 16.81 35.47
N ALA A 16 -48.03 15.95 35.04
CA ALA A 16 -48.78 15.09 35.94
C ALA A 16 -47.89 14.10 36.70
N LEU A 17 -46.91 13.49 36.05
CA LEU A 17 -45.90 12.62 36.68
C LEU A 17 -45.03 13.37 37.68
N ALA A 18 -44.64 14.60 37.35
CA ALA A 18 -43.82 15.47 38.22
C ALA A 18 -44.62 15.84 39.51
N GLU A 19 -45.90 16.19 39.37
CA GLU A 19 -46.78 16.50 40.50
C GLU A 19 -47.00 15.28 41.39
N GLN A 20 -47.19 14.10 40.79
CA GLN A 20 -47.45 12.86 41.52
C GLN A 20 -46.19 12.33 42.23
N SER A 21 -45.00 12.52 41.64
CA SER A 21 -43.71 12.05 42.18
C SER A 21 -43.01 13.06 43.08
N GLY A 22 -43.42 14.34 43.06
CA GLY A 22 -42.70 15.42 43.72
C GLY A 22 -41.34 15.76 43.11
N VAL A 23 -41.10 15.34 41.86
CA VAL A 23 -39.85 15.52 41.14
C VAL A 23 -40.01 16.67 40.14
N PRO A 24 -39.05 17.61 40.02
CA PRO A 24 -39.16 18.71 39.06
C PRO A 24 -39.22 18.19 37.62
N CYS A 25 -39.98 18.88 36.75
CA CYS A 25 -40.09 18.61 35.33
C CYS A 25 -39.44 19.74 34.53
N ARG A 26 -38.69 19.41 33.46
CA ARG A 26 -38.03 20.39 32.60
C ARG A 26 -37.85 19.85 31.19
N HIS A 27 -37.92 20.73 30.20
CA HIS A 27 -37.47 20.42 28.84
C HIS A 27 -35.97 20.25 28.78
N LEU A 28 -35.50 19.34 27.96
CA LEU A 28 -34.07 19.12 27.67
C LEU A 28 -33.68 19.91 26.44
N GLY A 29 -32.56 20.67 26.53
CA GLY A 29 -31.94 21.38 25.43
C GLY A 29 -30.57 20.81 25.07
N PRO A 30 -29.99 21.20 23.92
CA PRO A 30 -28.68 20.75 23.50
C PRO A 30 -27.54 21.03 24.51
N GLN A 31 -27.71 22.07 25.33
CA GLN A 31 -26.76 22.46 26.39
C GLN A 31 -26.81 21.55 27.63
N ASP A 32 -27.84 20.73 27.75
CA ASP A 32 -28.01 19.83 28.90
C ASP A 32 -27.23 18.52 28.73
N MET A 33 -26.58 18.34 27.61
CA MET A 33 -25.80 17.16 27.29
C MET A 33 -24.32 17.40 27.57
N LEU A 34 -23.86 16.99 28.75
CA LEU A 34 -22.44 17.09 29.11
C LEU A 34 -21.73 15.76 28.83
N PRO A 35 -20.74 15.72 27.91
CA PRO A 35 -19.99 14.50 27.53
C PRO A 35 -19.33 13.80 28.73
N GLU A 36 -18.86 14.55 29.71
CA GLU A 36 -18.14 14.06 30.87
C GLU A 36 -19.02 13.22 31.83
N VAL A 37 -20.33 13.47 31.88
CA VAL A 37 -21.25 12.78 32.79
C VAL A 37 -21.81 11.51 32.17
N ASN A 38 -21.89 11.48 30.85
CA ASN A 38 -22.52 10.39 30.11
C ASN A 38 -21.64 9.11 29.97
N ASN A 39 -20.34 9.23 30.20
CA ASN A 39 -19.44 8.06 30.22
C ASN A 39 -19.49 7.28 31.57
N LEU A 40 -20.18 7.78 32.55
CA LEU A 40 -20.28 7.17 33.90
C LEU A 40 -21.27 6.01 33.97
N VAL A 41 -22.28 5.97 33.06
CA VAL A 41 -23.30 4.94 33.03
C VAL A 41 -23.33 4.25 31.66
N PRO A 42 -23.40 2.90 31.60
CA PRO A 42 -23.47 2.18 30.34
C PRO A 42 -24.66 2.59 29.49
N ARG A 43 -24.44 2.81 28.21
CA ARG A 43 -25.44 3.27 27.23
C ARG A 43 -26.69 2.38 27.16
N ALA A 44 -26.49 1.05 27.26
CA ALA A 44 -27.58 0.10 27.29
C ALA A 44 -28.55 0.37 28.46
N VAL A 45 -28.02 0.73 29.64
CA VAL A 45 -28.81 1.05 30.82
C VAL A 45 -29.57 2.37 30.61
N LEU A 46 -28.93 3.41 30.06
CA LEU A 46 -29.58 4.69 29.74
C LEU A 46 -30.75 4.50 28.79
N ARG A 47 -30.62 3.65 27.79
CA ARG A 47 -31.66 3.37 26.80
C ARG A 47 -32.81 2.52 27.35
N ASN A 48 -32.48 1.43 28.05
CA ASN A 48 -33.48 0.51 28.58
C ASN A 48 -34.40 1.17 29.60
N HIS A 49 -33.82 2.09 30.39
CA HIS A 49 -34.54 2.83 31.42
C HIS A 49 -35.00 4.24 30.97
N ARG A 50 -34.83 4.59 29.67
CA ARG A 50 -35.17 5.91 29.09
C ARG A 50 -34.76 7.06 30.00
N MET A 51 -33.46 7.13 30.30
CA MET A 51 -32.87 8.13 31.17
C MET A 51 -31.57 8.70 30.63
N ILE A 52 -31.24 9.94 31.02
CA ILE A 52 -29.97 10.58 30.63
C ILE A 52 -29.44 11.44 31.78
N PRO A 53 -28.17 11.34 32.16
CA PRO A 53 -27.56 12.23 33.13
C PRO A 53 -27.29 13.60 32.48
N VAL A 54 -27.88 14.65 33.05
CA VAL A 54 -27.85 16.03 32.50
C VAL A 54 -26.90 16.97 33.25
N ALA A 55 -26.54 16.67 34.48
CA ALA A 55 -25.59 17.47 35.25
C ALA A 55 -24.94 16.67 36.36
N ARG A 56 -23.72 17.09 36.73
CA ARG A 56 -23.02 16.59 37.93
C ARG A 56 -22.51 17.78 38.74
N LYS A 57 -22.87 17.81 40.00
CA LYS A 57 -22.32 18.78 40.97
C LYS A 57 -21.78 18.03 42.18
N HIS A 58 -20.43 18.05 42.33
CA HIS A 58 -19.75 17.30 43.39
C HIS A 58 -20.13 15.80 43.37
N ASN A 59 -20.85 15.33 44.39
CA ASN A 59 -21.28 13.94 44.56
C ASN A 59 -22.77 13.71 44.21
N VAL A 60 -23.39 14.64 43.46
CA VAL A 60 -24.81 14.57 43.05
C VAL A 60 -24.87 14.55 41.52
N ILE A 61 -25.55 13.56 40.96
CA ILE A 61 -25.87 13.47 39.53
C ILE A 61 -27.35 13.78 39.34
N THR A 62 -27.66 14.75 38.48
CA THR A 62 -29.05 15.00 38.05
C THR A 62 -29.34 14.09 36.86
N LEU A 63 -30.36 13.23 37.02
CA LEU A 63 -30.77 12.22 36.05
C LEU A 63 -32.14 12.58 35.49
N ALA A 64 -32.22 12.92 34.20
CA ALA A 64 -33.52 13.10 33.53
C ALA A 64 -34.04 11.72 33.11
N MET A 65 -35.31 11.47 33.48
CA MET A 65 -35.99 10.18 33.35
C MET A 65 -37.38 10.37 32.74
N ALA A 66 -37.81 9.43 31.90
CA ALA A 66 -39.17 9.40 31.38
C ALA A 66 -40.15 8.87 32.43
N ASP A 67 -39.69 7.98 33.31
CA ASP A 67 -40.44 7.43 34.43
C ASP A 67 -39.69 7.72 35.74
N PRO A 68 -40.21 8.66 36.58
CA PRO A 68 -39.58 9.01 37.85
C PRO A 68 -39.73 7.93 38.93
N PHE A 69 -40.54 6.89 38.71
CA PHE A 69 -40.77 5.78 39.63
C PHE A 69 -39.84 4.58 39.36
N ASP A 70 -38.99 4.63 38.35
CA ASP A 70 -37.99 3.59 38.08
C ASP A 70 -36.83 3.65 39.10
N VAL A 71 -37.06 3.01 40.25
CA VAL A 71 -36.08 2.92 41.35
C VAL A 71 -34.87 2.09 40.94
N VAL A 72 -35.04 1.10 40.05
CA VAL A 72 -33.95 0.24 39.55
C VAL A 72 -32.94 1.06 38.75
N ALA A 73 -33.42 1.98 37.91
CA ALA A 73 -32.60 2.92 37.18
C ALA A 73 -31.74 3.79 38.13
N GLU A 74 -32.34 4.34 39.16
CA GLU A 74 -31.66 5.15 40.17
C GLU A 74 -30.56 4.35 40.90
N ASP A 75 -30.88 3.13 41.35
CA ASP A 75 -29.96 2.27 42.07
C ASP A 75 -28.77 1.85 41.20
N ILE A 76 -28.97 1.56 39.91
CA ILE A 76 -27.90 1.24 38.98
C ILE A 76 -26.94 2.43 38.83
N VAL A 77 -27.46 3.65 38.66
CA VAL A 77 -26.66 4.86 38.56
C VAL A 77 -25.87 5.12 39.83
N ARG A 78 -26.52 5.02 40.98
CA ARG A 78 -25.90 5.19 42.30
C ARG A 78 -24.79 4.19 42.54
N PHE A 79 -25.03 2.91 42.25
CA PHE A 79 -24.04 1.85 42.45
C PHE A 79 -22.82 2.04 41.55
N ARG A 80 -23.03 2.43 40.29
CA ARG A 80 -21.97 2.58 39.29
C ARG A 80 -21.14 3.84 39.52
N THR A 81 -21.73 4.93 39.93
CA THR A 81 -21.08 6.24 40.02
C THR A 81 -20.62 6.61 41.43
N GLY A 82 -21.14 5.92 42.44
CA GLY A 82 -20.98 6.29 43.86
C GLY A 82 -21.62 7.63 44.23
N CYS A 83 -22.41 8.24 43.34
CA CYS A 83 -23.02 9.55 43.54
C CYS A 83 -24.46 9.42 44.00
N THR A 84 -24.97 10.44 44.70
CA THR A 84 -26.42 10.60 44.99
C THR A 84 -27.13 11.02 43.70
N VAL A 85 -28.28 10.43 43.43
CA VAL A 85 -29.07 10.75 42.23
C VAL A 85 -30.15 11.75 42.58
N GLN A 86 -30.21 12.84 41.83
CA GLN A 86 -31.31 13.79 41.85
C GLN A 86 -32.16 13.58 40.60
N ARG A 87 -33.41 13.19 40.76
CA ARG A 87 -34.32 12.90 39.67
C ARG A 87 -34.86 14.19 39.03
N LEU A 88 -35.09 14.14 37.73
CA LEU A 88 -35.71 15.16 36.90
C LEU A 88 -36.63 14.45 35.90
N VAL A 89 -37.87 14.89 35.75
CA VAL A 89 -38.76 14.36 34.71
C VAL A 89 -38.60 15.13 33.43
N ALA A 90 -38.50 14.41 32.30
CA ALA A 90 -38.44 15.02 30.98
C ALA A 90 -39.23 14.16 29.96
N PRO A 91 -39.73 14.78 28.86
CA PRO A 91 -40.42 14.06 27.81
C PRO A 91 -39.60 12.90 27.24
N ALA A 92 -40.23 11.73 27.11
CA ALA A 92 -39.56 10.53 26.62
C ALA A 92 -38.91 10.76 25.23
N ARG A 93 -39.56 11.53 24.38
CA ARG A 93 -39.07 11.92 23.09
C ARG A 93 -37.79 12.77 23.17
N GLU A 94 -37.76 13.76 24.08
CA GLU A 94 -36.56 14.61 24.25
C GLU A 94 -35.38 13.80 24.83
N ILE A 95 -35.68 12.85 25.74
CA ILE A 95 -34.67 11.90 26.22
C ILE A 95 -34.17 11.01 25.08
N GLU A 96 -35.04 10.51 24.21
CA GLU A 96 -34.68 9.71 23.07
C GLU A 96 -33.89 10.52 22.02
N GLU A 97 -34.28 11.77 21.76
CA GLU A 97 -33.52 12.68 20.88
C GLU A 97 -32.16 13.01 21.47
N ALA A 98 -32.07 13.25 22.76
CA ALA A 98 -30.81 13.45 23.47
C ALA A 98 -29.93 12.21 23.45
N LEU A 99 -30.47 11.02 23.65
CA LEU A 99 -29.77 9.74 23.52
C LEU A 99 -29.32 9.49 22.08
N ARG A 100 -30.13 9.85 21.07
CA ARG A 100 -29.74 9.75 19.63
C ARG A 100 -28.58 10.67 19.31
N GLY A 101 -28.63 11.93 19.69
CA GLY A 101 -27.55 12.89 19.52
C GLY A 101 -26.24 12.42 20.18
N HIS A 102 -26.38 11.77 21.33
CA HIS A 102 -25.23 11.26 22.10
C HIS A 102 -24.68 9.95 21.59
N LEU A 103 -25.51 9.13 20.94
CA LEU A 103 -25.11 7.88 20.28
C LEU A 103 -24.50 8.11 18.88
N GLY A 104 -24.42 9.35 18.42
CA GLY A 104 -23.96 9.68 17.09
C GLY A 104 -25.01 9.42 15.99
N LEU A 105 -26.24 9.16 16.36
CA LEU A 105 -27.36 8.84 15.46
C LEU A 105 -28.11 10.08 14.97
N GLY A 106 -27.71 11.27 15.34
CA GLY A 106 -28.20 12.56 14.87
C GLY A 106 -27.10 13.42 14.30
N ASP A 107 -26.06 12.80 13.73
CA ASP A 107 -25.04 13.52 12.99
C ASP A 107 -25.58 13.85 11.59
N PRO A 108 -25.71 15.14 11.21
CA PRO A 108 -26.19 15.53 9.88
C PRO A 108 -25.38 14.87 8.76
N VAL A 109 -24.12 14.54 9.01
CA VAL A 109 -23.26 13.82 8.05
C VAL A 109 -23.67 12.35 7.94
N LEU A 110 -23.91 11.69 9.09
CA LEU A 110 -24.34 10.29 9.11
C LEU A 110 -25.75 10.14 8.54
N ASP A 111 -26.68 11.03 8.95
CA ASP A 111 -28.05 11.04 8.44
C ASP A 111 -28.08 11.34 6.94
N SER A 112 -27.26 12.28 6.45
CA SER A 112 -27.15 12.57 5.01
C SER A 112 -26.50 11.41 4.21
N ILE A 113 -25.68 10.58 4.85
CA ILE A 113 -25.11 9.37 4.24
C ILE A 113 -26.19 8.27 4.24
N LEU A 114 -26.92 8.11 5.34
CA LEU A 114 -27.98 7.11 5.44
C LEU A 114 -29.18 7.41 4.53
N GLU A 115 -29.54 8.70 4.34
CA GLU A 115 -30.56 9.13 3.38
C GLU A 115 -30.20 8.88 1.91
N LYS A 116 -28.91 8.85 1.58
CA LYS A 116 -28.42 8.53 0.24
C LYS A 116 -28.36 7.04 -0.04
N ILE A 117 -28.63 6.18 0.95
CA ILE A 117 -28.67 4.73 0.76
C ILE A 117 -29.98 4.39 0.07
N PRO A 118 -29.99 3.80 -1.13
CA PRO A 118 -31.21 3.37 -1.79
C PRO A 118 -31.94 2.34 -0.90
N GLU A 119 -33.18 2.61 -0.55
CA GLU A 119 -34.04 1.62 0.09
C GLU A 119 -34.28 0.45 -0.85
N GLY A 120 -34.09 -0.79 -0.36
CA GLY A 120 -34.39 -2.01 -1.11
C GLY A 120 -33.21 -2.65 -1.85
N VAL A 121 -31.97 -2.37 -1.45
CA VAL A 121 -30.81 -3.11 -1.97
C VAL A 121 -30.83 -4.53 -1.41
N ASP A 122 -30.91 -5.53 -2.30
CA ASP A 122 -30.76 -6.95 -1.95
C ASP A 122 -29.28 -7.23 -1.61
N PHE A 123 -28.94 -6.96 -0.33
CA PHE A 123 -27.61 -7.14 0.24
C PHE A 123 -27.69 -8.03 1.48
N GLU A 124 -27.05 -9.20 1.42
CA GLU A 124 -27.06 -10.18 2.49
C GLU A 124 -25.65 -10.70 2.77
N PHE A 125 -25.28 -10.82 4.05
CA PHE A 125 -24.11 -11.58 4.44
C PHE A 125 -24.48 -13.07 4.45
N LEU A 126 -23.75 -13.87 3.68
CA LEU A 126 -23.86 -15.33 3.75
C LEU A 126 -22.99 -15.77 4.93
N ALA A 127 -23.59 -16.46 5.90
CA ALA A 127 -22.90 -16.92 7.10
C ALA A 127 -21.58 -17.62 6.77
N ALA A 128 -20.53 -17.34 7.55
CA ALA A 128 -19.32 -18.17 7.56
C ALA A 128 -19.70 -19.58 8.02
N PRO A 129 -19.06 -20.66 7.52
CA PRO A 129 -19.35 -22.02 7.98
C PRO A 129 -19.05 -22.14 9.47
N GLU A 130 -20.06 -22.56 10.20
CA GLU A 130 -20.13 -23.15 11.53
C GLU A 130 -18.97 -22.87 12.50
N ASP A 131 -19.14 -21.82 13.31
CA ASP A 131 -18.73 -21.76 14.70
C ASP A 131 -19.62 -20.71 15.42
N GLU A 132 -20.93 -20.95 15.40
CA GLU A 132 -21.87 -20.23 16.23
C GLU A 132 -21.89 -20.81 17.65
N GLN A 133 -21.00 -20.33 18.50
CA GLN A 133 -21.29 -20.31 19.93
C GLN A 133 -20.38 -19.33 20.69
N LYS A 134 -21.02 -18.35 21.32
CA LYS A 134 -20.54 -17.47 22.39
C LYS A 134 -19.72 -16.24 21.96
N GLN A 135 -20.43 -15.14 21.80
CA GLN A 135 -19.94 -13.86 22.37
C GLN A 135 -21.11 -12.90 22.55
N GLU A 136 -21.55 -12.70 23.80
CA GLU A 136 -22.29 -11.54 24.24
C GLU A 136 -21.35 -10.33 24.13
N SER A 137 -21.45 -9.61 23.03
CA SER A 137 -20.74 -8.34 22.84
C SER A 137 -21.68 -7.37 22.14
N VAL A 138 -21.69 -6.14 22.65
CA VAL A 138 -22.39 -4.95 22.19
C VAL A 138 -22.98 -5.10 20.79
N GLU A 139 -24.27 -5.37 20.68
CA GLU A 139 -24.97 -5.42 19.38
C GLU A 139 -24.78 -4.06 18.68
N PRO A 140 -24.21 -4.05 17.45
CA PRO A 140 -24.12 -2.83 16.68
C PRO A 140 -25.54 -2.30 16.44
N THR A 141 -25.74 -1.03 16.66
CA THR A 141 -27.02 -0.39 16.38
C THR A 141 -27.37 -0.50 14.90
N ALA A 142 -28.65 -0.62 14.56
CA ALA A 142 -29.12 -0.75 13.18
C ALA A 142 -28.48 0.25 12.18
N PRO A 143 -28.24 1.54 12.52
CA PRO A 143 -27.54 2.48 11.65
C PRO A 143 -26.09 2.12 11.32
N ILE A 144 -25.33 1.53 12.25
CA ILE A 144 -23.95 1.10 11.97
C ILE A 144 -23.94 -0.11 11.03
N ILE A 145 -24.93 -1.00 11.17
CA ILE A 145 -25.09 -2.13 10.25
C ILE A 145 -25.38 -1.60 8.84
N GLN A 146 -26.29 -0.65 8.70
CA GLN A 146 -26.62 -0.02 7.43
C GLN A 146 -25.42 0.72 6.82
N LEU A 147 -24.66 1.45 7.63
CA LEU A 147 -23.43 2.14 7.19
C LEU A 147 -22.39 1.16 6.61
N VAL A 148 -22.10 0.08 7.33
CA VAL A 148 -21.13 -0.94 6.87
C VAL A 148 -21.64 -1.62 5.60
N ASN A 149 -22.91 -1.96 5.54
CA ASN A 149 -23.51 -2.56 4.34
C ASN A 149 -23.43 -1.61 3.14
N SER A 150 -23.70 -0.30 3.35
CA SER A 150 -23.58 0.71 2.31
C SER A 150 -22.14 0.86 1.81
N ILE A 151 -21.17 0.97 2.72
CA ILE A 151 -19.75 1.06 2.37
C ILE A 151 -19.33 -0.11 1.49
N ILE A 152 -19.75 -1.33 1.84
CA ILE A 152 -19.38 -2.53 1.07
C ILE A 152 -20.12 -2.57 -0.27
N SER A 153 -21.42 -2.34 -0.29
CA SER A 153 -22.23 -2.38 -1.51
C SER A 153 -21.81 -1.32 -2.52
N ASP A 154 -21.54 -0.09 -2.06
CA ASP A 154 -21.06 0.98 -2.93
C ASP A 154 -19.69 0.69 -3.51
N ALA A 155 -18.76 0.16 -2.70
CA ALA A 155 -17.45 -0.26 -3.17
C ALA A 155 -17.56 -1.32 -4.29
N ILE A 156 -18.44 -2.31 -4.12
CA ILE A 156 -18.68 -3.35 -5.13
C ILE A 156 -19.26 -2.74 -6.41
N ARG A 157 -20.28 -1.86 -6.31
CA ARG A 157 -20.89 -1.16 -7.45
C ARG A 157 -19.88 -0.29 -8.18
N MET A 158 -19.01 0.39 -7.45
CA MET A 158 -17.94 1.21 -8.02
C MET A 158 -16.78 0.38 -8.58
N LYS A 159 -16.82 -0.95 -8.45
CA LYS A 159 -15.77 -1.90 -8.86
C LYS A 159 -14.43 -1.62 -8.17
N ALA A 160 -14.48 -1.29 -6.88
CA ALA A 160 -13.28 -1.18 -6.07
C ALA A 160 -12.61 -2.55 -5.88
N SER A 161 -11.28 -2.57 -5.86
CA SER A 161 -10.53 -3.77 -5.50
C SER A 161 -10.37 -3.94 -3.99
N ASP A 162 -10.24 -2.83 -3.26
CA ASP A 162 -10.03 -2.83 -1.82
C ASP A 162 -10.79 -1.67 -1.17
N ILE A 163 -11.28 -1.91 0.05
CA ILE A 163 -11.84 -0.90 0.95
C ILE A 163 -10.87 -0.73 2.10
N HIS A 164 -10.43 0.50 2.36
CA HIS A 164 -9.58 0.84 3.47
C HIS A 164 -10.38 1.65 4.49
N VAL A 165 -10.48 1.15 5.72
CA VAL A 165 -11.07 1.82 6.86
C VAL A 165 -9.95 2.18 7.82
N GLU A 166 -9.64 3.47 7.91
CA GLU A 166 -8.42 3.99 8.52
C GLU A 166 -8.74 4.95 9.66
N PRO A 167 -8.38 4.58 10.90
CA PRO A 167 -8.49 5.47 12.03
C PRO A 167 -7.47 6.61 11.91
N LEU A 168 -7.92 7.83 12.10
CA LEU A 168 -7.12 9.03 12.25
C LEU A 168 -7.35 9.61 13.66
N GLU A 169 -6.69 10.68 14.01
CA GLU A 169 -6.75 11.28 15.33
C GLU A 169 -8.18 11.63 15.78
N HIS A 170 -8.99 12.19 14.87
CA HIS A 170 -10.35 12.65 15.18
C HIS A 170 -11.43 12.04 14.27
N THR A 171 -11.06 11.35 13.21
CA THR A 171 -11.96 10.81 12.20
C THR A 171 -11.64 9.38 11.83
N LEU A 172 -12.64 8.67 11.29
CA LEU A 172 -12.47 7.38 10.62
C LEU A 172 -12.61 7.60 9.13
N ARG A 173 -11.50 7.48 8.38
CA ARG A 173 -11.47 7.69 6.94
C ARG A 173 -11.72 6.40 6.18
N VAL A 174 -12.67 6.43 5.26
CA VAL A 174 -12.95 5.33 4.34
C VAL A 174 -12.42 5.69 2.95
N ARG A 175 -11.57 4.83 2.40
CA ARG A 175 -11.03 4.98 1.05
C ARG A 175 -11.29 3.72 0.23
N TYR A 176 -11.60 3.91 -1.04
CA TYR A 176 -11.69 2.81 -2.00
C TYR A 176 -10.48 2.83 -2.94
N ARG A 177 -9.99 1.64 -3.28
CA ARG A 177 -9.02 1.50 -4.36
C ARG A 177 -9.76 1.28 -5.67
N LEU A 178 -9.79 2.30 -6.49
CA LEU A 178 -10.48 2.32 -7.79
C LEU A 178 -9.42 2.40 -8.90
N ASP A 179 -9.43 1.42 -9.79
CA ASP A 179 -8.48 1.33 -10.90
C ASP A 179 -7.00 1.46 -10.44
N GLY A 180 -6.68 0.91 -9.24
CA GLY A 180 -5.34 0.91 -8.64
C GLY A 180 -5.02 2.09 -7.73
N LEU A 181 -5.81 3.19 -7.75
CA LEU A 181 -5.59 4.38 -6.94
C LEU A 181 -6.54 4.44 -5.73
N LEU A 182 -6.01 4.84 -4.57
CA LEU A 182 -6.82 5.10 -3.38
C LEU A 182 -7.52 6.46 -3.48
N ARG A 183 -8.83 6.47 -3.20
CA ARG A 183 -9.64 7.68 -3.15
C ARG A 183 -10.42 7.73 -1.84
N THR A 184 -10.42 8.87 -1.17
CA THR A 184 -11.27 9.11 -0.01
C THR A 184 -12.72 9.20 -0.49
N ILE A 185 -13.58 8.41 0.12
CA ILE A 185 -15.02 8.37 -0.15
C ILE A 185 -15.76 9.17 0.91
N VAL A 186 -15.44 8.92 2.18
CA VAL A 186 -16.06 9.59 3.31
C VAL A 186 -15.09 9.64 4.50
N GLU A 187 -15.21 10.70 5.27
CA GLU A 187 -14.61 10.83 6.59
C GLU A 187 -15.71 10.85 7.63
N LEU A 188 -15.71 9.87 8.51
CA LEU A 188 -16.72 9.64 9.51
C LEU A 188 -16.23 10.18 10.87
N PRO A 189 -17.11 10.63 11.75
CA PRO A 189 -16.72 11.07 13.09
C PRO A 189 -16.03 9.96 13.88
N GLY A 190 -14.95 10.28 14.60
CA GLY A 190 -14.17 9.30 15.38
C GLY A 190 -15.00 8.52 16.43
N ARG A 191 -16.09 9.11 16.91
CA ARG A 191 -17.01 8.47 17.88
C ARG A 191 -17.68 7.19 17.39
N ILE A 192 -17.86 7.02 16.06
CA ILE A 192 -18.46 5.79 15.50
C ILE A 192 -17.42 4.73 15.15
N GLN A 193 -16.13 5.07 15.24
CA GLN A 193 -15.01 4.17 14.93
C GLN A 193 -15.11 2.83 15.67
N PRO A 194 -15.27 2.76 17.02
CA PRO A 194 -15.27 1.47 17.72
C PRO A 194 -16.41 0.54 17.25
N ALA A 195 -17.61 1.09 17.04
CA ALA A 195 -18.77 0.33 16.61
C ALA A 195 -18.62 -0.17 15.14
N THR A 196 -18.05 0.67 14.26
CA THR A 196 -17.80 0.31 12.86
C THR A 196 -16.74 -0.80 12.77
N LEU A 197 -15.64 -0.68 13.50
CA LEU A 197 -14.57 -1.68 13.52
C LEU A 197 -15.06 -3.01 14.12
N SER A 198 -15.79 -2.96 15.24
CA SER A 198 -16.40 -4.15 15.85
C SER A 198 -17.35 -4.87 14.89
N ARG A 199 -18.18 -4.12 14.14
CA ARG A 199 -19.07 -4.72 13.13
C ARG A 199 -18.28 -5.38 11.99
N LEU A 200 -17.22 -4.75 11.49
CA LEU A 200 -16.38 -5.30 10.44
C LEU A 200 -15.64 -6.57 10.91
N LYS A 201 -15.16 -6.60 12.15
CA LYS A 201 -14.53 -7.80 12.75
C LYS A 201 -15.57 -8.93 12.90
N LEU A 202 -16.76 -8.61 13.41
CA LEU A 202 -17.83 -9.59 13.61
C LEU A 202 -18.22 -10.29 12.32
N ILE A 203 -18.52 -9.53 11.26
CA ILE A 203 -18.93 -10.12 9.97
C ILE A 203 -17.81 -10.92 9.28
N SER A 204 -16.57 -10.73 9.71
CA SER A 204 -15.39 -11.39 9.14
C SER A 204 -14.89 -12.56 10.00
N GLY A 205 -15.60 -12.90 11.10
CA GLY A 205 -15.22 -13.98 12.00
C GLY A 205 -13.97 -13.71 12.84
N MET A 206 -13.65 -12.43 13.09
CA MET A 206 -12.51 -12.03 13.91
C MET A 206 -12.92 -11.79 15.37
N ASP A 207 -11.97 -11.93 16.28
CA ASP A 207 -12.15 -11.63 17.70
C ASP A 207 -12.27 -10.11 17.92
N ILE A 208 -13.42 -9.66 18.41
CA ILE A 208 -13.71 -8.25 18.68
C ILE A 208 -12.93 -7.76 19.91
N THR A 209 -12.60 -8.63 20.85
CA THR A 209 -11.97 -8.29 22.13
C THR A 209 -10.46 -8.11 21.99
N GLU A 210 -9.83 -8.79 21.03
CA GLU A 210 -8.39 -8.66 20.77
C GLU A 210 -8.12 -7.50 19.80
N THR A 211 -7.54 -6.41 20.32
CA THR A 211 -7.23 -5.19 19.56
C THR A 211 -5.73 -4.93 19.39
N ARG A 212 -4.87 -5.77 19.98
CA ARG A 212 -3.41 -5.57 20.04
C ARG A 212 -2.64 -6.39 19.02
N ARG A 213 -3.29 -7.35 18.35
CA ARG A 213 -2.66 -8.26 17.40
C ARG A 213 -3.32 -8.16 16.03
N PRO A 214 -2.54 -8.30 14.94
CA PRO A 214 -3.12 -8.44 13.61
C PRO A 214 -4.05 -9.65 13.54
N GLN A 215 -5.14 -9.51 12.80
CA GLN A 215 -6.10 -10.57 12.55
C GLN A 215 -6.49 -10.59 11.08
N ASP A 216 -6.73 -11.77 10.56
CA ASP A 216 -7.26 -11.98 9.21
C ASP A 216 -8.59 -12.73 9.30
N GLY A 217 -9.55 -12.30 8.50
CA GLY A 217 -10.87 -12.90 8.44
C GLY A 217 -11.40 -12.98 7.01
N ARG A 218 -12.54 -13.63 6.86
CA ARG A 218 -13.22 -13.78 5.56
C ARG A 218 -14.71 -13.65 5.76
N THR A 219 -15.38 -13.07 4.78
CA THR A 219 -16.84 -13.06 4.73
C THR A 219 -17.30 -13.16 3.28
N ARG A 220 -18.53 -13.58 3.09
CA ARG A 220 -19.16 -13.61 1.78
C ARG A 220 -20.42 -12.79 1.82
N VAL A 221 -20.62 -12.00 0.78
CA VAL A 221 -21.80 -11.15 0.62
C VAL A 221 -22.54 -11.53 -0.66
N ARG A 222 -23.86 -11.46 -0.62
CA ARG A 222 -24.72 -11.54 -1.81
C ARG A 222 -25.22 -10.15 -2.13
N LEU A 223 -24.93 -9.66 -3.33
CA LEU A 223 -25.40 -8.37 -3.83
C LEU A 223 -26.01 -8.56 -5.21
N GLU A 224 -27.28 -8.19 -5.38
CA GLU A 224 -27.99 -8.29 -6.66
C GLU A 224 -27.90 -9.72 -7.26
N GLY A 225 -28.09 -10.75 -6.41
CA GLY A 225 -28.00 -12.17 -6.79
C GLY A 225 -26.59 -12.70 -7.08
N ARG A 226 -25.52 -11.92 -6.79
CA ARG A 226 -24.12 -12.32 -6.99
C ARG A 226 -23.43 -12.55 -5.65
N GLU A 227 -22.70 -13.65 -5.56
CA GLU A 227 -21.86 -13.95 -4.40
C GLU A 227 -20.45 -13.39 -4.61
N ILE A 228 -19.96 -12.65 -3.63
CA ILE A 228 -18.67 -11.95 -3.65
C ILE A 228 -17.94 -12.31 -2.36
N ASP A 229 -16.75 -12.86 -2.49
CA ASP A 229 -15.88 -13.13 -1.35
C ASP A 229 -15.11 -11.87 -0.92
N LEU A 230 -15.05 -11.62 0.38
CA LEU A 230 -14.27 -10.54 0.98
C LEU A 230 -13.20 -11.12 1.89
N ARG A 231 -11.93 -10.79 1.63
CA ARG A 231 -10.82 -11.05 2.56
C ARG A 231 -10.56 -9.81 3.37
N VAL A 232 -10.53 -9.95 4.68
CA VAL A 232 -10.45 -8.83 5.59
C VAL A 232 -9.20 -8.98 6.45
N SER A 233 -8.39 -7.94 6.50
CA SER A 233 -7.21 -7.88 7.36
C SER A 233 -7.34 -6.70 8.31
N CYS A 234 -7.10 -6.94 9.59
CA CYS A 234 -7.13 -5.97 10.67
C CYS A 234 -5.74 -5.81 11.24
N LEU A 235 -5.27 -4.56 11.34
CA LEU A 235 -3.94 -4.22 11.83
C LEU A 235 -4.04 -3.15 12.93
N PRO A 236 -3.52 -3.38 14.13
CA PRO A 236 -3.40 -2.35 15.15
C PRO A 236 -2.52 -1.19 14.68
N THR A 237 -2.98 0.04 14.87
CA THR A 237 -2.23 1.27 14.59
C THR A 237 -2.31 2.23 15.76
N TYR A 238 -1.56 3.33 15.72
CA TYR A 238 -1.50 4.29 16.82
C TYR A 238 -2.87 4.89 17.19
N HIS A 239 -3.72 5.18 16.19
CA HIS A 239 -5.06 5.77 16.41
C HIS A 239 -6.19 4.73 16.49
N GLY A 240 -5.87 3.44 16.53
CA GLY A 240 -6.81 2.33 16.56
C GLY A 240 -6.53 1.29 15.48
N GLU A 241 -7.46 0.36 15.27
CA GLU A 241 -7.27 -0.71 14.29
C GLU A 241 -7.62 -0.24 12.88
N LYS A 242 -6.70 -0.43 11.94
CA LYS A 242 -6.96 -0.24 10.51
C LYS A 242 -7.50 -1.54 9.92
N ILE A 243 -8.59 -1.47 9.15
CA ILE A 243 -9.16 -2.63 8.46
C ILE A 243 -9.06 -2.41 6.94
N VAL A 244 -8.65 -3.46 6.24
CA VAL A 244 -8.65 -3.51 4.77
C VAL A 244 -9.49 -4.70 4.32
N LEU A 245 -10.49 -4.43 3.47
CA LEU A 245 -11.31 -5.48 2.85
C LEU A 245 -10.93 -5.57 1.37
N ARG A 246 -10.43 -6.72 0.93
CA ARG A 246 -10.22 -7.02 -0.48
C ARG A 246 -11.45 -7.66 -1.07
N ILE A 247 -11.95 -7.08 -2.15
CA ILE A 247 -13.15 -7.53 -2.87
C ILE A 247 -12.74 -8.52 -3.96
N LEU A 248 -13.25 -9.73 -3.88
CA LEU A 248 -13.00 -10.81 -4.84
C LEU A 248 -14.30 -11.09 -5.62
N ASP A 249 -14.58 -10.28 -6.65
CA ASP A 249 -15.75 -10.45 -7.52
C ASP A 249 -15.37 -11.33 -8.72
N PRO A 250 -15.91 -12.57 -8.84
CA PRO A 250 -15.57 -13.49 -9.92
C PRO A 250 -15.80 -12.94 -11.33
N LYS A 251 -16.80 -12.05 -11.51
CA LYS A 251 -17.12 -11.48 -12.83
C LYS A 251 -16.12 -10.41 -13.31
N THR A 252 -15.37 -9.79 -12.40
CA THR A 252 -14.44 -8.72 -12.76
C THR A 252 -13.05 -9.21 -13.10
N VAL A 253 -12.73 -10.48 -12.85
CA VAL A 253 -11.36 -10.98 -12.84
C VAL A 253 -11.06 -12.04 -13.90
N VAL A 254 -12.02 -12.84 -14.31
CA VAL A 254 -11.80 -13.77 -15.41
C VAL A 254 -11.92 -13.01 -16.73
N VAL A 255 -10.79 -12.48 -17.18
CA VAL A 255 -10.68 -11.80 -18.47
C VAL A 255 -10.22 -12.82 -19.50
N ASP A 256 -10.91 -12.90 -20.62
CA ASP A 256 -10.47 -13.72 -21.75
C ASP A 256 -9.12 -13.18 -22.28
N LEU A 257 -8.26 -14.06 -22.77
CA LEU A 257 -6.88 -13.75 -23.16
C LEU A 257 -6.81 -12.61 -24.19
N ASP A 258 -7.77 -12.55 -25.13
CA ASP A 258 -7.93 -11.50 -26.14
C ASP A 258 -8.38 -10.15 -25.57
N ALA A 259 -9.06 -10.13 -24.42
CA ALA A 259 -9.51 -8.92 -23.76
C ALA A 259 -8.45 -8.26 -22.86
N LEU A 260 -7.31 -8.89 -22.60
CA LEU A 260 -6.22 -8.37 -21.79
C LEU A 260 -5.55 -7.12 -22.36
N GLY A 261 -5.73 -6.85 -23.65
CA GLY A 261 -5.12 -5.72 -24.35
C GLY A 261 -3.75 -6.04 -24.95
N LEU A 262 -3.50 -7.30 -25.27
CA LEU A 262 -2.34 -7.73 -26.06
C LEU A 262 -2.45 -7.18 -27.48
N ARG A 263 -1.32 -6.82 -28.09
CA ARG A 263 -1.27 -6.51 -29.53
C ARG A 263 -1.53 -7.80 -30.33
N THR A 264 -2.14 -7.67 -31.49
CA THR A 264 -2.46 -8.82 -32.34
C THR A 264 -1.23 -9.69 -32.65
N ALA A 265 -0.07 -9.06 -32.86
CA ALA A 265 1.18 -9.78 -33.12
C ALA A 265 1.63 -10.58 -31.90
N ASP A 266 1.56 -9.98 -30.70
CA ASP A 266 1.97 -10.62 -29.44
C ASP A 266 0.98 -11.72 -29.03
N PHE A 267 -0.30 -11.52 -29.26
CA PHE A 267 -1.33 -12.54 -29.07
C PHE A 267 -1.04 -13.78 -29.92
N LYS A 268 -0.74 -13.61 -31.21
CA LYS A 268 -0.38 -14.73 -32.11
C LYS A 268 0.91 -15.44 -31.66
N ARG A 269 1.92 -14.68 -31.22
CA ARG A 269 3.15 -15.26 -30.68
C ARG A 269 2.88 -16.11 -29.45
N LEU A 270 2.08 -15.57 -28.53
CA LEU A 270 1.71 -16.29 -27.32
C LEU A 270 0.90 -17.54 -27.62
N GLN A 271 -0.09 -17.45 -28.53
CA GLN A 271 -0.84 -18.62 -28.99
C GLN A 271 0.08 -19.73 -29.53
N ASN A 272 1.04 -19.37 -30.38
CA ASN A 272 2.00 -20.34 -30.89
C ASN A 272 2.87 -20.99 -29.79
N VAL A 273 3.25 -20.24 -28.77
CA VAL A 273 3.97 -20.79 -27.59
C VAL A 273 3.09 -21.77 -26.81
N LEU A 274 1.81 -21.44 -26.66
CA LEU A 274 0.86 -22.25 -25.88
C LEU A 274 0.44 -23.55 -26.59
N THR A 275 0.78 -23.75 -27.85
CA THR A 275 0.61 -25.06 -28.52
C THR A 275 1.74 -26.05 -28.21
N ALA A 276 2.79 -25.61 -27.51
CA ALA A 276 3.88 -26.50 -27.10
C ALA A 276 3.38 -27.54 -26.09
N SER A 277 3.76 -28.79 -26.28
CA SER A 277 3.41 -29.90 -25.38
C SER A 277 4.10 -29.82 -24.03
N HIS A 278 5.25 -29.14 -23.95
CA HIS A 278 6.04 -28.99 -22.72
C HIS A 278 6.91 -27.73 -22.78
N GLY A 279 7.35 -27.30 -21.62
CA GLY A 279 8.17 -26.10 -21.44
C GLY A 279 7.60 -25.18 -20.37
N MET A 280 8.22 -24.02 -20.20
CA MET A 280 7.84 -23.07 -19.14
C MET A 280 7.45 -21.71 -19.73
N VAL A 281 6.32 -21.18 -19.28
CA VAL A 281 5.87 -19.80 -19.57
C VAL A 281 5.77 -19.05 -18.24
N LEU A 282 6.44 -17.91 -18.18
CA LEU A 282 6.52 -17.07 -16.97
C LEU A 282 5.82 -15.74 -17.18
N ALA A 283 4.95 -15.36 -16.22
CA ALA A 283 4.42 -14.01 -16.14
C ALA A 283 5.18 -13.23 -15.05
N THR A 284 5.64 -12.02 -15.36
CA THR A 284 6.42 -11.21 -14.43
C THR A 284 5.92 -9.78 -14.28
N GLY A 285 6.23 -9.18 -13.15
CA GLY A 285 5.85 -7.81 -12.81
C GLY A 285 5.66 -7.64 -11.30
N PRO A 286 5.50 -6.41 -10.81
CA PRO A 286 5.22 -6.14 -9.40
C PRO A 286 3.85 -6.68 -8.97
N THR A 287 3.58 -6.63 -7.68
CA THR A 287 2.26 -6.93 -7.12
C THR A 287 1.20 -6.01 -7.75
N GLY A 288 0.07 -6.58 -8.15
CA GLY A 288 -1.02 -5.82 -8.79
C GLY A 288 -0.81 -5.53 -10.29
N SER A 289 0.21 -6.08 -10.95
CA SER A 289 0.40 -5.95 -12.40
C SER A 289 -0.54 -6.82 -13.26
N GLY A 290 -1.34 -7.70 -12.65
CA GLY A 290 -2.31 -8.55 -13.34
C GLY A 290 -1.79 -9.92 -13.77
N LYS A 291 -0.66 -10.39 -13.24
CA LYS A 291 -0.05 -11.69 -13.59
C LYS A 291 -1.03 -12.86 -13.48
N THR A 292 -1.69 -12.98 -12.32
CA THR A 292 -2.66 -14.05 -12.06
C THR A 292 -3.81 -14.03 -13.07
N SER A 293 -4.34 -12.82 -13.37
CA SER A 293 -5.41 -12.68 -14.38
C SER A 293 -4.95 -13.13 -15.76
N THR A 294 -3.70 -12.83 -16.14
CA THR A 294 -3.12 -13.26 -17.41
C THR A 294 -2.94 -14.77 -17.44
N LEU A 295 -2.37 -15.39 -16.39
CA LEU A 295 -2.23 -16.84 -16.33
C LEU A 295 -3.58 -17.55 -16.27
N TYR A 296 -4.58 -16.99 -15.61
CA TYR A 296 -5.94 -17.55 -15.60
C TYR A 296 -6.59 -17.45 -17.00
N GLY A 297 -6.34 -16.34 -17.74
CA GLY A 297 -6.74 -16.21 -19.13
C GLY A 297 -6.07 -17.23 -20.03
N VAL A 298 -4.78 -17.51 -19.80
CA VAL A 298 -4.03 -18.59 -20.48
C VAL A 298 -4.62 -19.95 -20.16
N LEU A 299 -4.78 -20.27 -18.86
CA LEU A 299 -5.38 -21.54 -18.42
C LEU A 299 -6.77 -21.76 -19.04
N LYS A 300 -7.63 -20.74 -19.04
CA LYS A 300 -8.94 -20.82 -19.67
C LYS A 300 -8.86 -21.07 -21.18
N HIS A 301 -7.87 -20.47 -21.85
CA HIS A 301 -7.66 -20.61 -23.29
C HIS A 301 -7.21 -22.02 -23.69
N ILE A 302 -6.38 -22.68 -22.87
CA ILE A 302 -5.82 -24.01 -23.12
C ILE A 302 -6.58 -25.14 -22.42
N ASN A 303 -7.64 -24.83 -21.65
CA ASN A 303 -8.41 -25.85 -20.91
C ASN A 303 -9.30 -26.65 -21.86
N LEU A 304 -8.80 -27.79 -22.31
CA LEU A 304 -9.54 -28.76 -23.10
C LEU A 304 -10.06 -29.89 -22.18
N GLU A 305 -11.17 -30.53 -22.56
CA GLU A 305 -11.71 -31.65 -21.78
C GLU A 305 -10.77 -32.89 -21.77
N THR A 306 -9.81 -32.91 -22.69
CA THR A 306 -8.82 -34.00 -22.82
C THR A 306 -7.62 -33.82 -21.91
N ASP A 307 -7.41 -32.61 -21.36
CA ASP A 307 -6.18 -32.24 -20.69
C ASP A 307 -6.39 -32.09 -19.18
N ASN A 308 -5.43 -32.59 -18.40
CA ASN A 308 -5.42 -32.50 -16.94
C ASN A 308 -4.65 -31.24 -16.50
N LEU A 309 -5.38 -30.19 -16.12
CA LEU A 309 -4.83 -28.95 -15.63
C LEU A 309 -4.86 -28.90 -14.11
N VAL A 310 -3.71 -28.68 -13.49
CA VAL A 310 -3.58 -28.57 -12.03
C VAL A 310 -2.83 -27.31 -11.63
N THR A 311 -3.31 -26.61 -10.60
CA THR A 311 -2.63 -25.42 -10.06
C THR A 311 -2.25 -25.60 -8.60
N VAL A 312 -1.21 -24.89 -8.15
CA VAL A 312 -0.88 -24.69 -6.74
C VAL A 312 -0.69 -23.19 -6.47
N GLU A 313 -1.45 -22.65 -5.52
CA GLU A 313 -1.62 -21.21 -5.32
C GLU A 313 -1.62 -20.81 -3.83
N ASN A 314 -1.20 -19.57 -3.53
CA ASN A 314 -1.20 -19.04 -2.16
C ASN A 314 -1.79 -17.61 -2.10
N PRO A 315 -3.09 -17.47 -1.87
CA PRO A 315 -4.12 -18.51 -1.97
C PRO A 315 -4.72 -18.60 -3.39
N VAL A 316 -5.65 -19.54 -3.61
CA VAL A 316 -6.51 -19.56 -4.80
C VAL A 316 -7.34 -18.29 -4.84
N GLU A 317 -7.19 -17.50 -5.91
CA GLU A 317 -7.93 -16.23 -6.04
C GLU A 317 -9.38 -16.45 -6.49
N TYR A 318 -9.60 -17.32 -7.48
CA TYR A 318 -10.91 -17.69 -8.03
C TYR A 318 -10.94 -19.16 -8.41
N ARG A 319 -12.14 -19.73 -8.37
CA ARG A 319 -12.37 -21.09 -8.84
C ARG A 319 -12.51 -21.09 -10.36
N LEU A 320 -11.70 -21.89 -11.02
CA LEU A 320 -11.75 -22.13 -12.45
C LEU A 320 -12.44 -23.47 -12.72
N ALA A 321 -13.47 -23.44 -13.57
CA ALA A 321 -14.18 -24.66 -13.94
C ALA A 321 -13.25 -25.60 -14.74
N GLY A 322 -13.26 -26.89 -14.42
CA GLY A 322 -12.46 -27.91 -15.11
C GLY A 322 -10.98 -27.94 -14.72
N ILE A 323 -10.55 -27.18 -13.70
CA ILE A 323 -9.16 -27.10 -13.26
C ILE A 323 -9.05 -27.51 -11.78
N ASN A 324 -8.11 -28.38 -11.45
CA ASN A 324 -7.85 -28.81 -10.10
C ASN A 324 -6.91 -27.80 -9.41
N GLN A 325 -7.43 -27.02 -8.45
CA GLN A 325 -6.69 -25.96 -7.79
C GLN A 325 -6.32 -26.36 -6.35
N VAL A 326 -5.03 -26.44 -6.07
CA VAL A 326 -4.46 -26.75 -4.74
C VAL A 326 -4.11 -25.44 -4.05
N GLN A 327 -4.60 -25.25 -2.82
CA GLN A 327 -4.23 -24.11 -1.99
C GLN A 327 -3.12 -24.47 -1.01
N VAL A 328 -2.06 -23.68 -0.98
CA VAL A 328 -0.97 -23.79 -0.02
C VAL A 328 -1.50 -23.66 1.42
N ASN A 329 -1.03 -24.55 2.28
CA ASN A 329 -1.28 -24.54 3.73
C ASN A 329 -0.02 -24.94 4.47
N GLU A 330 0.81 -23.98 4.82
CA GLU A 330 2.10 -24.21 5.48
C GLU A 330 1.96 -24.94 6.82
N ARG A 331 0.87 -24.69 7.57
CA ARG A 331 0.59 -25.39 8.84
C ARG A 331 0.35 -26.89 8.65
N ALA A 332 -0.18 -27.27 7.51
CA ALA A 332 -0.39 -28.68 7.13
C ALA A 332 0.76 -29.28 6.30
N GLY A 333 1.88 -28.52 6.11
CA GLY A 333 3.00 -28.96 5.29
C GLY A 333 2.75 -28.91 3.78
N VAL A 334 1.65 -28.29 3.33
CA VAL A 334 1.30 -28.12 1.92
C VAL A 334 1.98 -26.84 1.43
N THR A 335 3.21 -26.96 0.93
CA THR A 335 4.01 -25.87 0.34
C THR A 335 3.96 -25.92 -1.18
N PHE A 336 4.51 -24.90 -1.88
CA PHE A 336 4.64 -24.93 -3.33
C PHE A 336 5.48 -26.15 -3.79
N ALA A 337 6.65 -26.37 -3.20
CA ALA A 337 7.53 -27.49 -3.58
C ALA A 337 6.92 -28.87 -3.29
N SER A 338 6.32 -29.07 -2.09
CA SER A 338 5.69 -30.35 -1.73
C SER A 338 4.47 -30.65 -2.60
N SER A 339 3.66 -29.65 -2.90
CA SER A 339 2.50 -29.77 -3.77
C SER A 339 2.92 -30.09 -5.20
N LEU A 340 3.91 -29.37 -5.75
CA LEU A 340 4.38 -29.59 -7.11
C LEU A 340 4.91 -31.00 -7.32
N ARG A 341 5.71 -31.55 -6.37
CA ARG A 341 6.13 -32.97 -6.42
C ARG A 341 4.96 -33.94 -6.41
N SER A 342 3.89 -33.62 -5.72
CA SER A 342 2.70 -34.46 -5.68
C SER A 342 1.87 -34.33 -6.95
N ILE A 343 1.72 -33.14 -7.48
CA ILE A 343 1.01 -32.85 -8.74
C ILE A 343 1.64 -33.63 -9.89
N LEU A 344 2.97 -33.68 -10.00
CA LEU A 344 3.69 -34.41 -11.04
C LEU A 344 3.42 -35.97 -11.02
N ARG A 345 2.79 -36.49 -9.98
CA ARG A 345 2.33 -37.89 -9.90
C ARG A 345 0.84 -38.04 -10.17
N GLN A 346 0.16 -36.96 -10.56
CA GLN A 346 -1.28 -36.96 -10.87
C GLN A 346 -1.54 -36.92 -12.38
N ASP A 347 -0.57 -37.31 -13.20
CA ASP A 347 -0.65 -37.32 -14.66
C ASP A 347 -1.13 -35.95 -15.24
N PRO A 348 -0.48 -34.82 -14.90
CA PRO A 348 -0.89 -33.52 -15.39
C PRO A 348 -0.30 -33.25 -16.77
N ASP A 349 -1.06 -32.61 -17.66
CA ASP A 349 -0.54 -32.03 -18.91
C ASP A 349 -0.04 -30.61 -18.68
N VAL A 350 -0.78 -29.83 -17.87
CA VAL A 350 -0.45 -28.43 -17.57
C VAL A 350 -0.42 -28.22 -16.05
N VAL A 351 0.66 -27.60 -15.59
CA VAL A 351 0.85 -27.27 -14.18
C VAL A 351 1.04 -25.77 -14.02
N MET A 352 0.22 -25.13 -13.19
CA MET A 352 0.46 -23.73 -12.80
C MET A 352 0.98 -23.67 -11.37
N VAL A 353 2.15 -23.06 -11.17
CA VAL A 353 2.70 -22.72 -9.86
C VAL A 353 2.48 -21.22 -9.65
N GLY A 354 1.71 -20.84 -8.63
CA GLY A 354 1.31 -19.46 -8.39
C GLY A 354 2.49 -18.49 -8.43
N GLU A 355 3.60 -18.84 -7.79
CA GLU A 355 4.86 -18.10 -7.87
C GLU A 355 6.08 -18.96 -7.51
N ILE A 356 7.23 -18.61 -8.06
CA ILE A 356 8.53 -19.18 -7.73
C ILE A 356 9.29 -18.20 -6.83
N ARG A 357 9.51 -18.59 -5.56
CA ARG A 357 10.23 -17.74 -4.58
C ARG A 357 11.60 -18.27 -4.21
N ASP A 358 11.80 -19.57 -4.30
CA ASP A 358 12.98 -20.29 -3.84
C ASP A 358 13.53 -21.23 -4.90
N LEU A 359 14.79 -21.66 -4.71
CA LEU A 359 15.50 -22.54 -5.62
C LEU A 359 14.82 -23.90 -5.76
N GLU A 360 14.32 -24.46 -4.65
CA GLU A 360 13.69 -25.79 -4.64
C GLU A 360 12.48 -25.83 -5.58
N THR A 361 11.58 -24.84 -5.45
CA THR A 361 10.40 -24.72 -6.34
C THR A 361 10.83 -24.48 -7.80
N ALA A 362 11.88 -23.65 -8.02
CA ALA A 362 12.39 -23.37 -9.35
C ALA A 362 12.94 -24.62 -10.04
N GLU A 363 13.75 -25.42 -9.35
CA GLU A 363 14.33 -26.66 -9.89
C GLU A 363 13.25 -27.67 -10.26
N ILE A 364 12.26 -27.90 -9.39
CA ILE A 364 11.16 -28.84 -9.67
C ILE A 364 10.34 -28.35 -10.87
N ALA A 365 10.05 -27.06 -10.96
CA ALA A 365 9.29 -26.48 -12.07
C ALA A 365 10.04 -26.60 -13.41
N VAL A 366 11.35 -26.35 -13.42
CA VAL A 366 12.21 -26.51 -14.60
C VAL A 366 12.31 -27.97 -15.02
N GLN A 367 12.48 -28.89 -14.07
CA GLN A 367 12.49 -30.32 -14.36
C GLN A 367 11.15 -30.81 -14.94
N ALA A 368 10.03 -30.38 -14.39
CA ALA A 368 8.71 -30.66 -14.92
C ALA A 368 8.56 -30.19 -16.37
N ALA A 369 9.01 -28.95 -16.66
CA ALA A 369 9.01 -28.39 -18.01
C ALA A 369 9.89 -29.15 -19.00
N GLN A 370 10.95 -29.81 -18.52
CA GLN A 370 11.82 -30.67 -19.36
C GLN A 370 11.29 -32.10 -19.56
N THR A 371 10.44 -32.55 -18.62
CA THR A 371 9.94 -33.94 -18.60
C THR A 371 8.56 -34.13 -19.21
N GLY A 372 8.05 -33.15 -19.97
CA GLY A 372 6.84 -33.32 -20.77
C GLY A 372 5.64 -32.46 -20.35
N HIS A 373 5.77 -31.58 -19.36
CA HIS A 373 4.68 -30.78 -18.85
C HIS A 373 4.76 -29.32 -19.31
N LEU A 374 3.63 -28.69 -19.61
CA LEU A 374 3.56 -27.23 -19.78
C LEU A 374 3.43 -26.57 -18.40
N VAL A 375 4.47 -25.86 -17.99
CA VAL A 375 4.55 -25.19 -16.68
C VAL A 375 4.27 -23.71 -16.82
N LEU A 376 3.29 -23.20 -16.10
CA LEU A 376 2.98 -21.78 -15.99
C LEU A 376 3.35 -21.29 -14.60
N SER A 377 4.03 -20.13 -14.49
CA SER A 377 4.34 -19.57 -13.17
C SER A 377 4.53 -18.06 -13.20
N THR A 378 4.72 -17.46 -12.01
CA THR A 378 5.03 -16.04 -11.88
C THR A 378 6.35 -15.80 -11.17
N LEU A 379 6.96 -14.66 -11.52
CA LEU A 379 8.11 -14.08 -10.83
C LEU A 379 7.87 -12.58 -10.57
N HIS A 380 8.67 -12.00 -9.66
CA HIS A 380 8.63 -10.58 -9.35
C HIS A 380 9.88 -9.90 -9.89
N THR A 381 9.90 -9.58 -11.20
CA THR A 381 10.95 -8.80 -11.86
C THR A 381 10.33 -7.66 -12.67
N ASN A 382 11.15 -6.73 -13.14
CA ASN A 382 10.67 -5.52 -13.78
C ASN A 382 10.40 -5.66 -15.28
N ASP A 383 11.10 -6.57 -15.94
CA ASP A 383 11.02 -6.84 -17.39
C ASP A 383 11.27 -8.32 -17.69
N ALA A 384 11.16 -8.70 -18.94
CA ALA A 384 11.26 -10.10 -19.35
C ALA A 384 12.69 -10.65 -19.25
N VAL A 385 13.71 -9.86 -19.59
CA VAL A 385 15.11 -10.31 -19.54
C VAL A 385 15.58 -10.49 -18.10
N SER A 386 15.24 -9.55 -17.22
CA SER A 386 15.54 -9.66 -15.78
C SER A 386 14.93 -10.92 -15.14
N THR A 387 13.86 -11.48 -15.70
CA THR A 387 13.26 -12.75 -15.24
C THR A 387 14.21 -13.92 -15.46
N ILE A 388 14.85 -13.97 -16.61
CA ILE A 388 15.84 -15.00 -16.96
C ILE A 388 17.05 -14.90 -16.02
N VAL A 389 17.58 -13.68 -15.86
CA VAL A 389 18.70 -13.41 -14.95
C VAL A 389 18.33 -13.82 -13.51
N ARG A 390 17.10 -13.52 -13.08
CA ARG A 390 16.63 -13.87 -11.74
C ARG A 390 16.63 -15.37 -11.49
N LEU A 391 16.19 -16.19 -12.43
CA LEU A 391 16.24 -17.66 -12.30
C LEU A 391 17.69 -18.16 -12.15
N VAL A 392 18.61 -17.62 -12.96
CA VAL A 392 20.03 -17.98 -12.86
C VAL A 392 20.62 -17.54 -11.51
N MET A 393 20.28 -16.32 -11.05
CA MET A 393 20.71 -15.82 -9.74
C MET A 393 20.13 -16.60 -8.55
N MET A 394 18.97 -17.22 -8.72
CA MET A 394 18.39 -18.13 -7.72
C MET A 394 19.16 -19.47 -7.62
N GLY A 395 20.06 -19.76 -8.56
CA GLY A 395 20.88 -20.96 -8.60
C GLY A 395 20.50 -21.96 -9.68
N VAL A 396 19.47 -21.68 -10.50
CA VAL A 396 19.11 -22.56 -11.62
C VAL A 396 20.16 -22.44 -12.72
N PRO A 397 20.78 -23.54 -13.16
CA PRO A 397 21.79 -23.51 -14.22
C PRO A 397 21.24 -22.89 -15.52
N ALA A 398 22.02 -22.02 -16.15
CA ALA A 398 21.57 -21.28 -17.35
C ALA A 398 21.16 -22.21 -18.50
N TYR A 399 21.80 -23.36 -18.66
CA TYR A 399 21.42 -24.35 -19.69
C TYR A 399 20.07 -25.00 -19.43
N MET A 400 19.67 -25.16 -18.14
CA MET A 400 18.36 -25.68 -17.78
C MET A 400 17.26 -24.63 -18.06
N VAL A 401 17.54 -23.36 -17.75
CA VAL A 401 16.63 -22.26 -18.09
C VAL A 401 16.47 -22.15 -19.61
N ALA A 402 17.58 -22.21 -20.36
CA ALA A 402 17.57 -22.11 -21.81
C ALA A 402 16.80 -23.26 -22.49
N SER A 403 16.84 -24.47 -21.93
CA SER A 403 16.15 -25.65 -22.50
C SER A 403 14.68 -25.76 -22.12
N SER A 404 14.27 -25.20 -20.98
CA SER A 404 12.89 -25.29 -20.47
C SER A 404 12.03 -24.06 -20.79
N LEU A 405 12.61 -22.86 -20.80
CA LEU A 405 11.87 -21.63 -20.96
C LEU A 405 11.42 -21.39 -22.40
N LEU A 406 10.12 -21.21 -22.60
CA LEU A 406 9.49 -20.90 -23.89
C LEU A 406 9.22 -19.40 -24.05
N CYS A 407 8.69 -18.77 -23.00
CA CYS A 407 8.26 -17.39 -23.08
C CYS A 407 8.26 -16.71 -21.70
N VAL A 408 8.57 -15.42 -21.71
CA VAL A 408 8.38 -14.55 -20.55
C VAL A 408 7.45 -13.41 -20.94
N ILE A 409 6.41 -13.19 -20.14
CA ILE A 409 5.40 -12.13 -20.29
C ILE A 409 5.61 -11.11 -19.17
N ALA A 410 6.33 -10.03 -19.44
CA ALA A 410 6.40 -8.93 -18.49
C ALA A 410 5.18 -8.03 -18.65
N GLN A 411 4.61 -7.59 -17.53
CA GLN A 411 3.31 -6.93 -17.53
C GLN A 411 3.23 -5.78 -16.52
N ARG A 412 2.53 -4.71 -16.92
CA ARG A 412 2.06 -3.61 -16.08
C ARG A 412 0.59 -3.33 -16.36
N LEU A 413 -0.09 -2.71 -15.40
CA LEU A 413 -1.46 -2.20 -15.60
C LEU A 413 -1.46 -0.68 -15.61
N VAL A 414 -2.12 -0.12 -16.62
CA VAL A 414 -2.43 1.31 -16.75
C VAL A 414 -3.93 1.52 -16.76
N ARG A 415 -4.39 2.69 -16.35
CA ARG A 415 -5.80 3.05 -16.43
C ARG A 415 -6.18 3.31 -17.88
N ARG A 416 -7.36 2.84 -18.28
CA ARG A 416 -7.94 3.09 -19.61
C ARG A 416 -8.68 4.41 -19.60
N LEU A 417 -8.39 5.28 -20.56
CA LEU A 417 -9.13 6.53 -20.74
C LEU A 417 -10.61 6.26 -21.02
N CYS A 418 -11.46 7.09 -20.45
CA CYS A 418 -12.89 7.04 -20.74
C CYS A 418 -13.14 7.47 -22.19
N PRO A 419 -13.72 6.63 -23.04
CA PRO A 419 -13.93 6.98 -24.45
C PRO A 419 -14.87 8.17 -24.64
N ALA A 420 -15.78 8.42 -23.70
CA ALA A 420 -16.77 9.48 -23.79
C ALA A 420 -16.21 10.88 -23.49
N CYS A 421 -15.11 10.99 -22.69
CA CYS A 421 -14.57 12.28 -22.29
C CYS A 421 -13.07 12.45 -22.52
N ARG A 422 -12.44 11.52 -23.25
CA ARG A 422 -11.03 11.70 -23.65
C ARG A 422 -10.89 12.84 -24.64
N VAL A 423 -9.85 13.65 -24.45
CA VAL A 423 -9.51 14.78 -25.32
C VAL A 423 -8.07 14.66 -25.74
N GLN A 424 -7.80 14.92 -27.01
CA GLN A 424 -6.47 14.96 -27.58
C GLN A 424 -5.76 16.24 -27.14
N GLN A 425 -4.49 16.12 -26.75
CA GLN A 425 -3.65 17.24 -26.33
C GLN A 425 -2.23 17.08 -26.89
N PRO A 426 -1.45 18.17 -26.98
CA PRO A 426 -0.03 18.08 -27.28
C PRO A 426 0.70 17.34 -26.16
N VAL A 427 1.79 16.66 -26.51
CA VAL A 427 2.67 16.01 -25.52
C VAL A 427 3.37 17.11 -24.70
N ALA A 428 3.34 16.97 -23.37
CA ALA A 428 4.05 17.90 -22.49
C ALA A 428 5.57 17.85 -22.75
N GLU A 429 6.23 19.01 -22.82
CA GLU A 429 7.67 19.13 -23.11
C GLU A 429 8.51 18.22 -22.22
N ILE A 430 8.22 18.18 -20.92
CA ILE A 430 8.92 17.33 -19.96
C ILE A 430 8.85 15.84 -20.32
N HIS A 431 7.71 15.35 -20.78
CA HIS A 431 7.57 13.95 -21.20
C HIS A 431 8.31 13.69 -22.51
N SER A 432 8.30 14.67 -23.44
CA SER A 432 9.07 14.59 -24.68
C SER A 432 10.56 14.51 -24.42
N GLU A 433 11.09 15.35 -23.54
CA GLU A 433 12.49 15.35 -23.13
C GLU A 433 12.92 14.01 -22.51
N ILE A 434 12.11 13.48 -21.57
CA ILE A 434 12.39 12.20 -20.93
C ILE A 434 12.44 11.06 -21.95
N LEU A 435 11.51 11.03 -22.89
CA LEU A 435 11.46 10.01 -23.92
C LEU A 435 12.66 10.10 -24.87
N LEU A 436 12.99 11.30 -25.35
CA LEU A 436 14.14 11.54 -26.22
C LEU A 436 15.45 11.16 -25.52
N ALA A 437 15.63 11.56 -24.27
CA ALA A 437 16.79 11.22 -23.47
C ALA A 437 16.94 9.70 -23.24
N SER A 438 15.84 8.96 -23.29
CA SER A 438 15.81 7.50 -23.18
C SER A 438 15.91 6.80 -24.52
N GLY A 439 16.18 7.53 -25.60
CA GLY A 439 16.30 6.98 -26.97
C GLY A 439 14.95 6.60 -27.60
N HIS A 440 13.85 7.18 -27.10
CA HIS A 440 12.52 6.93 -27.63
C HIS A 440 11.93 8.18 -28.25
N GLN A 441 11.26 8.02 -29.40
CA GLN A 441 10.50 9.09 -30.02
C GLN A 441 9.19 9.31 -29.25
N PRO A 442 8.87 10.55 -28.84
CA PRO A 442 7.58 10.85 -28.25
C PRO A 442 6.45 10.61 -29.25
N PRO A 443 5.24 10.22 -28.80
CA PRO A 443 4.09 10.13 -29.68
C PRO A 443 3.76 11.54 -30.21
N LEU A 444 3.15 11.61 -31.41
CA LEU A 444 2.73 12.89 -32.00
C LEU A 444 1.70 13.62 -31.15
N THR A 445 0.91 12.86 -30.42
CA THR A 445 -0.20 13.37 -29.60
C THR A 445 -0.33 12.57 -28.33
N ASP A 446 -0.74 13.22 -27.26
CA ASP A 446 -1.17 12.62 -26.02
C ASP A 446 -2.69 12.78 -25.85
N TYR A 447 -3.25 12.11 -24.88
CA TYR A 447 -4.65 12.18 -24.52
C TYR A 447 -4.83 12.37 -23.04
N THR A 448 -5.80 13.21 -22.68
CA THR A 448 -6.28 13.40 -21.32
C THR A 448 -7.77 13.15 -21.25
N ALA A 449 -8.36 13.23 -20.07
CA ALA A 449 -9.79 13.11 -19.90
C ALA A 449 -10.30 14.11 -18.86
N SER A 450 -11.32 14.89 -19.25
CA SER A 450 -11.93 15.90 -18.38
C SER A 450 -12.82 15.32 -17.27
N GLY A 451 -13.26 14.05 -17.41
CA GLY A 451 -14.26 13.43 -16.56
C GLY A 451 -15.68 13.68 -17.03
N CYS A 452 -16.55 12.68 -16.90
CA CYS A 452 -17.98 12.76 -17.25
C CYS A 452 -18.79 11.80 -16.37
N ALA A 453 -20.12 11.85 -16.49
CA ALA A 453 -21.01 10.98 -15.73
C ALA A 453 -20.73 9.48 -15.95
N GLU A 454 -20.38 9.06 -17.18
CA GLU A 454 -20.07 7.65 -17.47
C GLU A 454 -18.85 7.10 -16.73
N CYS A 455 -17.89 7.94 -16.42
CA CYS A 455 -16.72 7.56 -15.65
C CYS A 455 -16.77 8.06 -14.20
N ASN A 456 -17.92 8.50 -13.71
CA ASN A 456 -18.09 9.12 -12.40
C ASN A 456 -17.07 10.25 -12.18
N HIS A 457 -16.91 11.13 -13.16
CA HIS A 457 -15.98 12.25 -13.21
C HIS A 457 -14.50 11.89 -13.00
N ARG A 458 -14.12 10.61 -13.20
CA ARG A 458 -12.75 10.12 -12.98
C ARG A 458 -11.82 10.30 -14.18
N GLY A 459 -12.37 10.50 -15.38
CA GLY A 459 -11.60 10.53 -16.63
C GLY A 459 -11.13 9.15 -17.13
N TYR A 460 -11.13 8.14 -16.27
CA TYR A 460 -10.69 6.78 -16.58
C TYR A 460 -11.75 5.75 -16.21
N ARG A 461 -11.76 4.62 -16.93
CA ARG A 461 -12.70 3.52 -16.69
C ARG A 461 -12.05 2.17 -16.96
N GLY A 462 -11.72 1.46 -15.88
CA GLY A 462 -11.05 0.19 -15.93
C GLY A 462 -9.55 0.31 -16.22
N ARG A 463 -8.89 -0.83 -16.38
CA ARG A 463 -7.46 -0.97 -16.60
C ARG A 463 -7.20 -1.78 -17.86
N MET A 464 -6.00 -1.65 -18.41
CA MET A 464 -5.48 -2.47 -19.50
C MET A 464 -4.03 -2.85 -19.22
N GLY A 465 -3.60 -3.98 -19.78
CA GLY A 465 -2.21 -4.42 -19.68
C GLY A 465 -1.30 -3.64 -20.63
N LEU A 466 -0.06 -3.41 -20.18
CA LEU A 466 1.10 -3.18 -21.01
C LEU A 466 1.92 -4.45 -20.99
N PHE A 467 2.41 -4.89 -22.15
CA PHE A 467 3.06 -6.19 -22.29
C PHE A 467 4.42 -6.07 -22.97
N GLU A 468 5.36 -6.86 -22.48
CA GLU A 468 6.63 -7.17 -23.13
C GLU A 468 6.73 -8.69 -23.21
N ILE A 469 6.61 -9.24 -24.41
CA ILE A 469 6.58 -10.68 -24.63
C ILE A 469 7.88 -11.12 -25.28
N LEU A 470 8.72 -11.79 -24.50
CA LEU A 470 9.98 -12.38 -24.93
C LEU A 470 9.75 -13.86 -25.18
N VAL A 471 9.81 -14.28 -26.46
CA VAL A 471 9.83 -15.69 -26.86
C VAL A 471 11.28 -16.16 -26.89
N VAL A 472 11.57 -17.29 -26.25
CA VAL A 472 12.91 -17.85 -26.21
C VAL A 472 13.18 -18.64 -27.49
N SER A 473 13.62 -17.90 -28.51
CA SER A 473 14.04 -18.45 -29.81
C SER A 473 15.35 -19.25 -29.71
N ASP A 474 15.72 -19.93 -30.77
CA ASP A 474 17.01 -20.63 -30.85
C ASP A 474 18.19 -19.68 -30.74
N ARG A 475 18.04 -18.42 -31.17
CA ARG A 475 19.07 -17.39 -31.02
C ARG A 475 19.20 -16.98 -29.55
N VAL A 476 18.10 -16.67 -28.88
CA VAL A 476 18.11 -16.33 -27.46
C VAL A 476 18.64 -17.52 -26.64
N ARG A 477 18.21 -18.73 -26.96
CA ARG A 477 18.64 -19.97 -26.28
C ARG A 477 20.18 -20.16 -26.40
N ARG A 478 20.77 -19.94 -27.58
CA ARG A 478 22.21 -20.02 -27.77
C ARG A 478 22.97 -18.98 -26.93
N ILE A 479 22.49 -17.74 -26.88
CA ILE A 479 23.06 -16.68 -26.03
C ILE A 479 23.04 -17.11 -24.57
N LEU A 480 21.91 -17.60 -24.08
CA LEU A 480 21.78 -18.05 -22.68
C LEU A 480 22.73 -19.20 -22.33
N MET A 481 23.05 -20.07 -23.28
CA MET A 481 23.99 -21.20 -23.09
C MET A 481 25.45 -20.78 -23.15
N THR A 482 25.81 -19.75 -23.93
CA THR A 482 27.21 -19.39 -24.20
C THR A 482 27.67 -18.17 -23.41
N ASP A 483 26.86 -17.12 -23.37
CA ASP A 483 27.20 -15.83 -22.76
C ASP A 483 25.90 -15.08 -22.34
N PRO A 484 25.33 -15.39 -21.17
CA PRO A 484 24.03 -14.93 -20.72
C PRO A 484 24.04 -13.46 -20.26
N GLN A 485 24.66 -12.55 -21.06
CA GLN A 485 24.62 -11.11 -20.79
C GLN A 485 23.24 -10.53 -21.11
N GLU A 486 22.72 -9.73 -20.19
CA GLU A 486 21.38 -9.11 -20.30
C GLU A 486 21.22 -8.32 -21.61
N GLU A 487 22.24 -7.54 -22.00
CA GLU A 487 22.22 -6.72 -23.20
C GLU A 487 22.08 -7.55 -24.47
N LYS A 488 22.83 -8.64 -24.58
CA LYS A 488 22.81 -9.54 -25.76
C LYS A 488 21.44 -10.23 -25.92
N VAL A 489 20.86 -10.66 -24.81
CA VAL A 489 19.52 -11.25 -24.79
C VAL A 489 18.47 -10.21 -25.21
N LEU A 490 18.57 -8.99 -24.69
CA LEU A 490 17.68 -7.89 -25.02
C LEU A 490 17.75 -7.50 -26.49
N ASP A 491 18.94 -7.40 -27.06
CA ASP A 491 19.14 -7.06 -28.47
C ASP A 491 18.59 -8.16 -29.38
N ALA A 492 18.89 -9.42 -29.08
CA ALA A 492 18.32 -10.55 -29.82
C ALA A 492 16.76 -10.56 -29.77
N ALA A 493 16.19 -10.32 -28.60
CA ALA A 493 14.74 -10.24 -28.43
C ALA A 493 14.12 -9.08 -29.23
N ARG A 494 14.77 -7.91 -29.23
CA ARG A 494 14.34 -6.73 -30.00
C ARG A 494 14.36 -6.97 -31.50
N ASP A 495 15.46 -7.57 -32.00
CA ASP A 495 15.59 -7.92 -33.41
C ASP A 495 14.49 -8.88 -33.88
N GLU A 496 14.01 -9.74 -33.00
CA GLU A 496 12.91 -10.68 -33.23
C GLU A 496 11.51 -10.06 -32.95
N GLY A 497 11.48 -8.75 -32.69
CA GLY A 497 10.26 -7.96 -32.57
C GLY A 497 9.61 -8.01 -31.19
N CYS A 498 10.35 -8.37 -30.13
CA CYS A 498 9.92 -8.10 -28.76
C CYS A 498 9.89 -6.59 -28.54
N LEU A 499 8.72 -6.04 -28.23
CA LEU A 499 8.61 -4.63 -27.83
C LEU A 499 8.73 -4.51 -26.32
N SER A 500 9.45 -3.48 -25.89
CA SER A 500 9.50 -3.13 -24.46
C SER A 500 8.13 -2.64 -23.97
N LEU A 501 7.89 -2.77 -22.66
CA LEU A 501 6.69 -2.22 -22.00
C LEU A 501 6.44 -0.75 -22.38
N LEU A 502 7.50 0.05 -22.51
CA LEU A 502 7.38 1.45 -22.89
C LEU A 502 6.87 1.62 -24.33
N LYS A 503 7.41 0.87 -25.29
CA LYS A 503 6.98 0.94 -26.69
C LYS A 503 5.51 0.51 -26.85
N ASP A 504 5.11 -0.59 -26.18
CA ASP A 504 3.70 -1.01 -26.14
C ASP A 504 2.80 0.09 -25.54
N GLY A 505 3.28 0.75 -24.47
CA GLY A 505 2.59 1.87 -23.85
C GLY A 505 2.42 3.06 -24.80
N LEU A 506 3.49 3.46 -25.51
CA LEU A 506 3.45 4.56 -26.49
C LEU A 506 2.49 4.28 -27.66
N GLU A 507 2.45 3.04 -28.15
CA GLU A 507 1.46 2.63 -29.17
C GLU A 507 0.01 2.79 -28.65
N LYS A 508 -0.25 2.42 -27.39
CA LYS A 508 -1.57 2.56 -26.76
C LYS A 508 -1.94 4.01 -26.46
N VAL A 509 -0.96 4.88 -26.17
CA VAL A 509 -1.15 6.33 -26.08
C VAL A 509 -1.54 6.89 -27.44
N ALA A 510 -0.82 6.53 -28.51
CA ALA A 510 -1.14 6.99 -29.87
C ALA A 510 -2.56 6.59 -30.31
N GLN A 511 -3.09 5.47 -29.82
CA GLN A 511 -4.47 5.02 -30.05
C GLN A 511 -5.51 5.73 -29.13
N GLY A 512 -5.06 6.55 -28.17
CA GLY A 512 -5.91 7.18 -27.18
C GLY A 512 -6.56 6.20 -26.19
N ALA A 513 -5.94 5.04 -25.99
CA ALA A 513 -6.43 4.04 -25.03
C ALA A 513 -6.04 4.36 -23.59
N THR A 514 -4.89 5.01 -23.40
CA THR A 514 -4.39 5.50 -22.11
C THR A 514 -3.66 6.85 -22.32
N SER A 515 -3.28 7.54 -21.25
CA SER A 515 -2.48 8.76 -21.31
C SER A 515 -0.98 8.45 -21.14
N LEU A 516 -0.13 9.35 -21.64
CA LEU A 516 1.31 9.25 -21.46
C LEU A 516 1.71 9.29 -20.00
N GLU A 517 1.03 10.12 -19.18
CA GLU A 517 1.21 10.19 -17.73
C GLU A 517 1.04 8.82 -17.06
N GLU A 518 0.01 8.06 -17.44
CA GLU A 518 -0.21 6.71 -16.90
C GLU A 518 0.89 5.72 -17.31
N VAL A 519 1.37 5.80 -18.54
CA VAL A 519 2.48 4.97 -19.01
C VAL A 519 3.75 5.28 -18.22
N MET A 520 4.08 6.57 -18.07
CA MET A 520 5.24 7.03 -17.30
C MET A 520 5.16 6.66 -15.82
N ARG A 521 3.97 6.69 -15.24
CA ARG A 521 3.71 6.26 -13.86
C ARG A 521 3.95 4.75 -13.65
N ALA A 522 3.57 3.93 -14.64
CA ALA A 522 3.59 2.47 -14.51
C ALA A 522 4.96 1.85 -14.84
N ILE A 523 5.76 2.53 -15.63
CA ILE A 523 7.03 2.00 -16.16
C ILE A 523 8.19 2.81 -15.59
N THR A 524 9.18 2.09 -15.04
CA THR A 524 10.46 2.68 -14.69
C THR A 524 11.32 2.75 -15.96
N ILE A 525 11.56 3.94 -16.46
CA ILE A 525 12.43 4.14 -17.62
C ILE A 525 13.86 3.89 -17.17
N ARG A 526 14.51 2.86 -17.75
CA ARG A 526 15.93 2.63 -17.55
C ARG A 526 16.70 3.61 -18.43
N ASN A 527 17.51 4.45 -17.80
CA ASN A 527 18.47 5.29 -18.50
C ASN A 527 19.87 4.69 -18.33
N PRO A 528 20.46 4.10 -19.36
CA PRO A 528 21.87 3.77 -19.34
C PRO A 528 22.65 5.10 -19.26
N GLY A 529 23.24 5.40 -18.12
CA GLY A 529 24.00 6.63 -17.88
C GLY A 529 23.22 7.76 -17.17
N GLY A 530 22.02 7.52 -16.66
CA GLY A 530 21.26 8.54 -15.91
C GLY A 530 22.00 9.02 -14.66
N ARG A 531 21.90 10.33 -14.38
CA ARG A 531 22.41 10.93 -13.12
C ARG A 531 21.40 10.76 -12.01
N GLN A 532 21.87 10.37 -10.84
CA GLN A 532 21.02 10.32 -9.67
C GLN A 532 20.79 11.73 -9.11
N CYS A 533 19.54 12.11 -8.90
CA CYS A 533 19.21 13.39 -8.28
C CYS A 533 19.66 13.39 -6.81
N SER A 534 20.46 14.37 -6.41
CA SER A 534 20.97 14.50 -5.04
C SER A 534 19.88 14.75 -3.99
N ALA A 535 18.73 15.31 -4.39
CA ALA A 535 17.65 15.64 -3.48
C ALA A 535 16.63 14.50 -3.30
N CYS A 536 16.20 13.81 -4.39
CA CYS A 536 15.18 12.76 -4.32
C CYS A 536 15.69 11.35 -4.63
N LEU A 537 16.99 11.21 -4.94
CA LEU A 537 17.71 9.96 -5.23
C LEU A 537 17.16 9.17 -6.44
N ARG A 538 16.27 9.76 -7.23
CA ARG A 538 15.78 9.14 -8.46
C ARG A 538 16.75 9.35 -9.60
N THR A 539 16.89 8.32 -10.43
CA THR A 539 17.70 8.42 -11.64
C THR A 539 17.00 9.28 -12.68
N VAL A 540 17.68 10.29 -13.18
CA VAL A 540 17.19 11.26 -14.16
C VAL A 540 18.11 11.22 -15.37
N PRO A 541 17.59 11.35 -16.60
CA PRO A 541 18.41 11.47 -17.80
C PRO A 541 19.54 12.50 -17.62
N PRO A 542 20.78 12.21 -18.05
CA PRO A 542 21.92 13.09 -17.83
C PRO A 542 21.79 14.45 -18.56
N GLU A 543 20.95 14.51 -19.59
CA GLU A 543 20.71 15.69 -20.41
C GLU A 543 19.79 16.71 -19.73
N LEU A 544 18.99 16.28 -18.77
CA LEU A 544 18.02 17.17 -18.10
C LEU A 544 18.73 18.15 -17.16
N ALA A 545 18.41 19.41 -17.30
CA ALA A 545 18.94 20.49 -16.45
C ALA A 545 18.29 20.51 -15.05
N VAL A 546 17.09 19.92 -14.90
CA VAL A 546 16.30 19.92 -13.67
C VAL A 546 15.74 18.52 -13.42
N CYS A 547 15.72 18.09 -12.17
CA CYS A 547 15.09 16.83 -11.80
C CYS A 547 13.57 16.92 -11.97
N VAL A 548 13.02 16.09 -12.85
CA VAL A 548 11.59 16.06 -13.19
C VAL A 548 10.69 15.62 -12.04
N TYR A 549 11.27 15.01 -11.00
CA TYR A 549 10.51 14.50 -9.87
C TYR A 549 10.42 15.46 -8.68
N CYS A 550 11.44 16.32 -8.51
CA CYS A 550 11.49 17.23 -7.35
C CYS A 550 11.89 18.67 -7.68
N GLY A 551 12.14 18.99 -8.95
CA GLY A 551 12.52 20.33 -9.38
C GLY A 551 13.97 20.74 -9.06
N GLN A 552 14.79 19.83 -8.49
CA GLN A 552 16.18 20.13 -8.15
C GLN A 552 17.02 20.34 -9.42
N PRO A 553 17.83 21.42 -9.54
CA PRO A 553 18.77 21.57 -10.64
C PRO A 553 19.76 20.41 -10.70
N MET A 554 19.94 19.82 -11.89
CA MET A 554 20.81 18.67 -12.15
C MET A 554 22.13 19.07 -12.83
N ARG A 555 22.20 20.27 -13.36
CA ARG A 555 23.39 20.86 -14.00
C ARG A 555 23.76 22.18 -13.38
N ALA A 556 25.06 22.45 -13.31
CA ALA A 556 25.54 23.77 -13.02
C ALA A 556 25.27 24.71 -14.23
N SER A 557 24.97 25.96 -13.98
CA SER A 557 24.86 26.97 -15.02
C SER A 557 26.02 27.94 -14.96
N CYS A 558 26.46 28.46 -16.10
CA CYS A 558 27.46 29.51 -16.15
C CYS A 558 26.97 30.75 -15.37
N PRO A 559 27.77 31.30 -14.47
CA PRO A 559 27.36 32.44 -13.66
C PRO A 559 27.14 33.72 -14.51
N THR A 560 27.75 33.79 -15.68
CA THR A 560 27.70 34.99 -16.54
C THR A 560 26.56 34.93 -17.56
N CYS A 561 26.34 33.79 -18.23
CA CYS A 561 25.36 33.70 -19.31
C CYS A 561 24.27 32.62 -19.08
N HIS A 562 24.27 31.98 -17.92
CA HIS A 562 23.35 30.92 -17.52
C HIS A 562 23.29 29.68 -18.46
N HIS A 563 24.25 29.56 -19.37
CA HIS A 563 24.36 28.37 -20.22
C HIS A 563 24.66 27.14 -19.37
N ALA A 564 23.99 26.01 -19.67
CA ALA A 564 24.21 24.76 -18.94
C ALA A 564 25.65 24.28 -19.09
N MET A 565 26.31 23.96 -17.98
CA MET A 565 27.72 23.58 -17.92
C MET A 565 27.86 22.10 -17.55
N GLU A 566 28.79 21.40 -18.19
CA GLU A 566 29.24 20.10 -17.72
C GLU A 566 30.24 20.26 -16.54
N PRO A 567 30.28 19.31 -15.60
CA PRO A 567 31.10 19.43 -14.38
C PRO A 567 32.60 19.68 -14.62
N ASP A 568 33.10 19.22 -15.74
CA ASP A 568 34.54 19.22 -16.15
C ASP A 568 34.88 20.43 -17.05
N TRP A 569 33.92 21.23 -17.46
CA TRP A 569 34.19 22.38 -18.30
C TRP A 569 34.76 23.55 -17.50
N LYS A 570 35.98 23.94 -17.88
CA LYS A 570 36.70 25.07 -17.29
C LYS A 570 36.38 26.40 -17.98
N ILE A 571 35.75 26.30 -19.15
CA ILE A 571 35.41 27.48 -19.99
C ILE A 571 33.98 27.25 -20.47
N CYS A 572 33.14 28.26 -20.35
CA CYS A 572 31.78 28.24 -20.88
C CYS A 572 31.82 28.27 -22.42
N PRO A 573 31.22 27.31 -23.13
CA PRO A 573 31.23 27.30 -24.59
C PRO A 573 30.47 28.43 -25.24
N ASN A 574 29.53 29.07 -24.48
CA ASN A 574 28.68 30.11 -25.01
C ASN A 574 29.29 31.53 -24.83
N CYS A 575 29.84 31.88 -23.66
CA CYS A 575 30.43 33.19 -23.42
C CYS A 575 31.95 33.19 -23.33
N GLN A 576 32.60 32.03 -23.45
CA GLN A 576 34.03 31.83 -23.40
C GLN A 576 34.73 32.32 -22.12
N GLU A 577 33.98 32.68 -21.11
CA GLU A 577 34.55 33.04 -19.81
C GLU A 577 35.04 31.83 -19.05
N HIS A 578 36.19 31.99 -18.37
CA HIS A 578 36.69 31.00 -17.44
C HIS A 578 35.70 30.90 -16.27
N THR A 579 35.14 29.73 -16.04
CA THR A 579 34.43 29.45 -14.78
C THR A 579 35.47 29.53 -13.66
N PRO A 580 35.24 30.36 -12.61
CA PRO A 580 36.12 30.32 -11.46
C PRO A 580 36.19 28.90 -10.94
N THR A 581 37.40 28.49 -10.57
CA THR A 581 37.79 27.15 -10.07
C THR A 581 36.95 26.65 -8.85
N ALA A 582 35.91 27.38 -8.47
CA ALA A 582 34.94 26.97 -7.44
C ALA A 582 33.97 25.87 -7.86
N PHE A 583 33.98 25.41 -9.10
CA PHE A 583 33.17 24.26 -9.55
C PHE A 583 33.90 22.92 -9.57
N THR A 584 35.18 22.87 -9.30
CA THR A 584 35.81 21.67 -8.77
C THR A 584 35.51 21.61 -7.27
N VAL A 585 34.31 21.32 -6.92
CA VAL A 585 34.10 20.54 -5.74
C VAL A 585 34.65 19.16 -6.11
N ALA A 586 35.96 18.99 -5.95
CA ALA A 586 36.45 17.73 -5.46
C ALA A 586 35.58 17.51 -4.21
N SER A 587 34.58 16.67 -4.29
CA SER A 587 33.80 16.26 -3.14
C SER A 587 34.80 15.64 -2.18
N LYS A 588 35.28 16.45 -1.25
CA LYS A 588 35.93 15.92 -0.06
C LYS A 588 34.90 14.95 0.48
N GLY A 589 35.29 13.73 0.71
CA GLY A 589 34.49 12.57 1.01
C GLY A 589 33.10 12.76 1.62
N GLY A 590 32.19 11.91 1.33
CA GLY A 590 30.84 11.93 1.95
C GLY A 590 30.93 11.66 3.44
N VAL A 591 30.27 12.47 4.27
CA VAL A 591 30.21 12.29 5.72
C VAL A 591 28.76 12.02 6.14
N MET A 592 28.54 10.90 6.82
CA MET A 592 27.24 10.60 7.42
C MET A 592 27.23 11.05 8.89
N VAL A 593 26.16 11.70 9.33
CA VAL A 593 25.93 12.11 10.73
C VAL A 593 24.69 11.42 11.27
N LEU A 594 24.84 10.57 12.27
CA LEU A 594 23.76 9.91 13.00
C LEU A 594 23.59 10.57 14.36
N SER A 595 22.51 11.31 14.56
CA SER A 595 22.12 11.91 15.84
C SER A 595 20.61 12.15 15.88
N GLN A 596 20.03 12.17 17.08
CA GLN A 596 18.64 12.57 17.33
C GLN A 596 18.54 14.04 17.78
N ASP A 597 19.67 14.71 18.01
CA ASP A 597 19.71 16.12 18.39
C ASP A 597 19.76 17.03 17.15
N PRO A 598 18.68 17.79 16.85
CA PRO A 598 18.65 18.68 15.69
C PRO A 598 19.69 19.80 15.74
N CYS A 599 20.06 20.26 16.95
CA CYS A 599 21.04 21.32 17.11
C CYS A 599 22.44 20.79 16.76
N LEU A 600 22.80 19.62 17.22
CA LEU A 600 24.07 18.97 16.90
C LEU A 600 24.17 18.66 15.40
N ILE A 601 23.08 18.16 14.79
CA ILE A 601 23.03 17.90 13.34
C ILE A 601 23.26 19.20 12.56
N ALA A 602 22.60 20.31 12.91
CA ALA A 602 22.74 21.58 12.25
C ALA A 602 24.16 22.15 12.40
N GLU A 603 24.74 22.09 13.60
CA GLU A 603 26.08 22.58 13.88
C GLU A 603 27.15 21.78 13.10
N VAL A 604 27.16 20.47 13.22
CA VAL A 604 28.12 19.60 12.55
C VAL A 604 27.97 19.68 11.03
N SER A 605 26.73 19.68 10.53
CA SER A 605 26.46 19.80 9.09
C SER A 605 26.92 21.14 8.54
N GLY A 606 26.70 22.24 9.27
CA GLY A 606 27.16 23.56 8.88
C GLY A 606 28.68 23.66 8.76
N ILE A 607 29.41 23.12 9.73
CA ILE A 607 30.88 23.07 9.71
C ILE A 607 31.39 22.27 8.51
N LEU A 608 30.82 21.09 8.28
CA LEU A 608 31.24 20.18 7.22
C LEU A 608 30.95 20.75 5.82
N GLN A 609 29.77 21.30 5.64
CA GLN A 609 29.35 21.91 4.36
C GLN A 609 30.17 23.16 4.03
N ALA A 610 30.49 23.98 5.02
CA ALA A 610 31.36 25.15 4.84
C ALA A 610 32.80 24.77 4.34
N HIS A 611 33.23 23.53 4.60
CA HIS A 611 34.54 23.01 4.17
C HIS A 611 34.42 22.06 2.97
N GLY A 612 33.26 22.01 2.29
CA GLY A 612 33.08 21.29 1.01
C GLY A 612 32.79 19.79 1.16
N HIS A 613 32.47 19.31 2.36
CA HIS A 613 32.04 17.92 2.56
C HIS A 613 30.55 17.74 2.23
N HIS A 614 30.21 16.61 1.60
CA HIS A 614 28.83 16.21 1.39
C HIS A 614 28.30 15.53 2.67
N VAL A 615 27.26 16.12 3.28
CA VAL A 615 26.73 15.62 4.56
C VAL A 615 25.40 14.92 4.37
N ILE A 616 25.31 13.70 4.91
CA ILE A 616 24.10 12.88 4.94
C ILE A 616 23.69 12.73 6.40
N THR A 617 22.44 12.93 6.74
CA THR A 617 21.97 12.85 8.12
C THR A 617 20.98 11.70 8.32
N SER A 618 20.99 11.12 9.52
CA SER A 618 20.00 10.14 9.97
C SER A 618 19.74 10.29 11.47
N SER A 619 18.53 9.98 11.91
CA SER A 619 18.14 9.96 13.33
C SER A 619 17.89 8.54 13.85
N CYS A 620 17.97 7.51 13.01
CA CYS A 620 17.72 6.11 13.35
C CYS A 620 18.90 5.24 12.88
N PRO A 621 19.43 4.33 13.74
CA PRO A 621 20.57 3.46 13.41
C PRO A 621 20.36 2.60 12.17
N ASP A 622 19.20 1.94 12.04
CA ASP A 622 18.89 1.06 10.90
C ASP A 622 18.82 1.83 9.59
N GLN A 623 18.23 3.04 9.61
CA GLN A 623 18.19 3.92 8.44
C GLN A 623 19.58 4.45 8.09
N ALA A 624 20.43 4.70 9.09
CA ALA A 624 21.81 5.10 8.86
C ALA A 624 22.60 4.01 8.15
N LEU A 625 22.53 2.76 8.63
CA LEU A 625 23.16 1.61 7.96
C LEU A 625 22.67 1.46 6.52
N ALA A 626 21.35 1.51 6.29
CA ALA A 626 20.81 1.44 4.94
C ALA A 626 21.35 2.58 4.05
N LYS A 627 21.40 3.82 4.56
CA LYS A 627 21.96 4.96 3.80
C LYS A 627 23.45 4.80 3.53
N VAL A 628 24.24 4.30 4.49
CA VAL A 628 25.68 4.02 4.30
C VAL A 628 25.91 3.03 3.17
N TRP A 629 25.08 1.98 3.08
CA TRP A 629 25.16 0.99 2.03
C TRP A 629 24.99 1.60 0.62
N PHE A 630 24.06 2.54 0.49
CA PHE A 630 23.77 3.19 -0.80
C PHE A 630 24.73 4.33 -1.13
N THR A 631 25.16 5.11 -0.13
CA THR A 631 25.91 6.35 -0.36
C THR A 631 27.42 6.19 -0.21
N LYS A 632 27.87 5.10 0.45
CA LYS A 632 29.28 4.77 0.71
C LYS A 632 30.07 5.99 1.19
N PRO A 633 29.73 6.61 2.32
CA PRO A 633 30.47 7.74 2.85
C PRO A 633 31.87 7.31 3.31
N ASP A 634 32.84 8.22 3.27
CA ASP A 634 34.19 7.94 3.76
C ASP A 634 34.28 7.95 5.28
N VAL A 635 33.36 8.70 5.93
CA VAL A 635 33.29 8.83 7.38
C VAL A 635 31.85 8.77 7.87
N VAL A 636 31.65 8.06 8.98
CA VAL A 636 30.37 8.01 9.71
C VAL A 636 30.58 8.59 11.10
N LEU A 637 29.91 9.68 11.41
CA LEU A 637 29.87 10.31 12.74
C LEU A 637 28.64 9.80 13.46
N VAL A 638 28.80 9.18 14.61
CA VAL A 638 27.72 8.56 15.37
C VAL A 638 27.63 9.17 16.76
N ASP A 639 26.52 9.76 17.07
CA ASP A 639 26.20 10.25 18.41
C ASP A 639 25.83 9.09 19.34
N LEU A 640 26.60 8.88 20.41
CA LEU A 640 26.32 7.84 21.39
C LEU A 640 25.07 8.09 22.26
N ALA A 641 24.47 9.28 22.16
CA ALA A 641 23.22 9.60 22.84
C ALA A 641 21.96 9.17 22.08
N VAL A 642 22.11 8.57 20.90
CA VAL A 642 20.98 8.06 20.09
C VAL A 642 20.34 6.88 20.82
N SER A 643 19.01 6.96 21.02
CA SER A 643 18.23 5.86 21.60
C SER A 643 18.27 4.63 20.69
N GLU A 644 18.26 3.45 21.30
CA GLU A 644 18.30 2.15 20.59
C GLU A 644 19.61 1.87 19.81
N LEU A 645 20.65 2.68 19.98
CA LEU A 645 21.97 2.42 19.42
C LEU A 645 22.72 1.40 20.27
N ASP A 646 23.03 0.24 19.70
CA ASP A 646 24.09 -0.65 20.20
C ASP A 646 25.37 -0.39 19.40
N PRO A 647 26.39 0.28 19.99
CA PRO A 647 27.60 0.65 19.26
C PRO A 647 28.38 -0.55 18.72
N ALA A 648 28.38 -1.69 19.42
CA ALA A 648 29.09 -2.90 19.00
C ALA A 648 28.40 -3.53 17.78
N GLN A 649 27.08 -3.67 17.83
CA GLN A 649 26.32 -4.20 16.70
C GLN A 649 26.38 -3.28 15.48
N PHE A 650 26.28 -1.96 15.71
CA PHE A 650 26.38 -0.97 14.63
C PHE A 650 27.76 -1.00 13.95
N SER A 651 28.85 -1.03 14.70
CA SER A 651 30.22 -1.14 14.16
C SER A 651 30.41 -2.46 13.40
N THR A 652 29.96 -3.58 13.96
CA THR A 652 30.04 -4.89 13.31
C THR A 652 29.24 -4.91 12.01
N ALA A 653 28.03 -4.38 12.00
CA ALA A 653 27.18 -4.28 10.80
C ALA A 653 27.81 -3.37 9.73
N LEU A 654 28.43 -2.26 10.15
CA LEU A 654 29.13 -1.33 9.26
C LEU A 654 30.28 -2.00 8.52
N HIS A 655 31.09 -2.80 9.22
CA HIS A 655 32.30 -3.41 8.66
C HIS A 655 32.08 -4.78 7.97
N SER A 656 31.08 -5.55 8.39
CA SER A 656 30.81 -6.88 7.87
C SER A 656 30.17 -6.87 6.46
N GLY A 657 29.55 -5.78 6.06
CA GLY A 657 28.77 -5.70 4.84
C GLY A 657 29.45 -5.03 3.64
N LEU A 658 30.56 -4.34 3.84
CA LEU A 658 31.27 -3.55 2.81
C LEU A 658 32.61 -4.20 2.51
N GLY A 659 32.67 -5.06 1.51
CA GLY A 659 33.95 -5.61 1.01
C GLY A 659 34.97 -4.50 0.76
N SER A 660 36.07 -4.49 1.52
CA SER A 660 37.32 -3.72 1.39
C SER A 660 37.29 -2.19 1.27
N SER A 661 36.18 -1.49 1.48
CA SER A 661 36.20 -0.02 1.61
C SER A 661 36.35 0.39 3.08
N THR A 662 37.42 1.10 3.41
CA THR A 662 37.71 1.60 4.75
C THR A 662 36.83 2.81 5.09
N ILE A 663 35.58 2.56 5.51
CA ILE A 663 34.74 3.62 6.10
C ILE A 663 35.23 3.89 7.52
N ARG A 664 35.57 5.13 7.82
CA ARG A 664 36.01 5.51 9.17
C ARG A 664 34.81 5.80 10.06
N LEU A 665 34.78 5.19 11.23
CA LEU A 665 33.74 5.35 12.26
C LEU A 665 34.24 6.22 13.40
N ILE A 666 33.58 7.35 13.66
CA ILE A 666 33.92 8.30 14.72
C ILE A 666 32.70 8.53 15.63
N TYR A 667 32.86 8.32 16.92
CA TYR A 667 31.81 8.55 17.89
C TYR A 667 31.82 9.97 18.47
N LEU A 668 30.63 10.55 18.63
CA LEU A 668 30.40 11.81 19.35
C LEU A 668 29.95 11.50 20.77
N THR A 669 30.68 11.95 21.80
CA THR A 669 30.44 11.63 23.21
C THR A 669 30.51 12.85 24.11
N GLN A 670 29.90 12.81 25.31
CA GLN A 670 29.95 13.86 26.31
C GLN A 670 31.10 13.68 27.32
N LYS A 671 31.72 12.50 27.38
CA LYS A 671 32.76 12.18 28.35
C LYS A 671 33.98 11.61 27.64
N GLU A 672 35.18 11.94 28.16
CA GLU A 672 36.41 11.29 27.70
C GLU A 672 36.37 9.80 27.97
N PRO A 673 36.79 8.96 27.03
CA PRO A 673 36.92 7.53 27.24
C PRO A 673 38.01 7.31 28.32
N SER A 674 37.62 6.75 29.46
CA SER A 674 38.52 6.34 30.50
C SER A 674 38.59 4.80 30.59
N ARG A 675 39.62 4.24 31.29
CA ARG A 675 39.75 2.78 31.49
C ARG A 675 38.53 2.16 32.19
N ASP A 676 37.74 2.97 32.89
CA ASP A 676 36.54 2.54 33.62
C ASP A 676 35.25 2.69 32.78
N PHE A 677 35.37 3.18 31.53
CA PHE A 677 34.27 3.31 30.61
C PHE A 677 34.44 2.29 29.50
N PRO A 678 33.67 1.17 29.45
CA PRO A 678 33.92 0.03 28.55
C PRO A 678 33.71 0.34 27.07
N TYR A 679 33.33 1.55 26.67
CA TYR A 679 32.96 1.91 25.32
C TYR A 679 34.14 2.29 24.38
N GLY A 680 35.40 2.30 24.86
CA GLY A 680 36.51 2.86 24.07
C GLY A 680 37.40 1.87 23.31
N LEU A 681 37.42 0.59 23.69
CA LEU A 681 38.38 -0.40 23.11
C LEU A 681 37.70 -1.61 22.44
N GLU A 682 36.39 -1.82 22.64
CA GLU A 682 35.69 -3.00 22.11
C GLU A 682 34.91 -2.74 20.77
N PHE A 683 34.83 -1.49 20.31
CA PHE A 683 33.87 -1.15 19.25
C PHE A 683 34.47 -0.84 17.86
N GLN A 684 35.73 -1.20 17.60
CA GLN A 684 36.39 -0.99 16.28
C GLN A 684 36.15 0.40 15.69
N ALA A 685 36.17 1.46 16.51
CA ALA A 685 36.02 2.83 16.06
C ALA A 685 37.38 3.44 15.73
N ASP A 686 37.45 4.27 14.67
CA ASP A 686 38.67 4.97 14.25
C ASP A 686 38.94 6.24 15.08
N GLY A 687 37.97 6.65 15.89
CA GLY A 687 38.13 7.80 16.78
C GLY A 687 36.87 8.21 17.52
N TYR A 688 37.04 9.24 18.34
CA TYR A 688 35.92 9.90 19.02
C TYR A 688 36.13 11.42 19.11
N LEU A 689 35.06 12.17 19.26
CA LEU A 689 35.02 13.60 19.44
C LEU A 689 34.14 13.95 20.64
N LEU A 690 34.59 14.93 21.44
CA LEU A 690 33.83 15.41 22.61
C LEU A 690 32.80 16.45 22.18
N LYS A 691 31.64 16.43 22.81
CA LYS A 691 30.63 17.50 22.68
C LYS A 691 30.85 18.57 23.75
N PRO A 692 30.70 19.88 23.39
CA PRO A 692 30.41 20.44 22.08
C PRO A 692 31.54 20.20 21.09
N VAL A 693 31.20 19.98 19.79
CA VAL A 693 32.15 19.57 18.75
C VAL A 693 33.01 20.74 18.34
N ASP A 694 34.33 20.69 18.64
CA ASP A 694 35.29 21.69 18.17
C ASP A 694 35.50 21.56 16.65
N PRO A 695 35.23 22.63 15.85
CA PRO A 695 35.42 22.58 14.41
C PRO A 695 36.84 22.18 13.96
N ALA A 696 37.86 22.61 14.66
CA ALA A 696 39.25 22.30 14.31
C ALA A 696 39.55 20.80 14.52
N GLN A 697 39.06 20.21 15.62
CA GLN A 697 39.21 18.79 15.89
C GLN A 697 38.40 17.93 14.93
N LEU A 698 37.19 18.34 14.58
CA LEU A 698 36.34 17.64 13.62
C LEU A 698 37.04 17.56 12.26
N LEU A 699 37.54 18.68 11.75
CA LEU A 699 38.21 18.74 10.45
C LEU A 699 39.56 17.98 10.45
N ALA A 700 40.32 18.04 11.53
CA ALA A 700 41.57 17.28 11.68
C ALA A 700 41.34 15.76 11.66
N ARG A 701 40.19 15.29 12.17
CA ARG A 701 39.83 13.86 12.17
C ARG A 701 39.31 13.37 10.81
N LEU A 702 38.82 14.25 9.96
CA LEU A 702 38.34 13.90 8.61
C LEU A 702 39.49 13.72 7.61
N GLY A 703 40.68 14.25 7.94
CA GLY A 703 41.84 14.22 7.06
C GLY A 703 41.80 15.30 5.97
N PRO A 704 42.91 15.53 5.24
CA PRO A 704 43.03 16.58 4.25
C PRO A 704 42.14 16.38 3.02
#